data_a04289b86a384e003aea5ce0fd4e3e4e
#
_entry.id   a04289b86a384e003aea5ce0fd4e3e4e
#
_cell.length_a   1.000
_cell.length_b   1.000
_cell.length_c   1.000
_cell.angle_alpha   90.00
_cell.angle_beta   90.00
_cell.angle_gamma   90.00
#
_symmetry.space_group_name_H-M   'P 1'
#
loop_
_entity.id
_entity.type
_entity.pdbx_description
1 polymer ?
#
loop_
_entity_poly.entity_id
_entity_poly.type
_entity_poly.pdbx_seq_one_letter_code
_entity_poly.pdbx_strand_id
1 'polypeptide(L)'
;YEPGNKLLANNDKRYCYRVTVRILGITDFNIPIFVLFRALGFTTDKEIIDTIIYETDTDILKRSLMDMIIPSVKDSQPVFDQKSAYKLLSMYTKGKEIINVIDILKNNLLPKYKTDREKCYFLGFSVRKLFMTHLKILPETERDSYALKRVDLAGSLLLELYRELWGKFQRYTSLSIDKEHKFHFKEYDEDITNIVNENNIKKIFNPSTMDLIVKSFGATFGTNLSARQGIVQDLNRNTMLGTLSHLRRLSYPLPSGSKSLGPRKLHNSQWGFVCPTESPDGGNVGIINHLSITALVSFNVSEDGIYEALLDHGLISLDDIISEDLNDSTKIFVNGKWIGIHRIPDYLYKVMRLLKLNGFIHIYTSISWDINSNEIHIFTDSGRLLRPLFVLKKRGNKISNELIEGDYSYASNWKKLIRGSYMFKKYPDQSIYDERYFREDLLKVKATHSDFISFLEDHVSQIEYIDSMETNNFLIARSIYSIDKDYTHSEIHPTLMLSAVALNIPFPEHSQYPRNVFSCQQTKQAIGVYSSAYNTRFDTFAHILNYPQKPLVTTKYKKYTDVDKLPYGVNAIVAIASYTGYNQEDSLMLNKTSIERGMFNSLYYRSYSDDESEEGGKRVYFGNPENFNDIKKSDIVNFNKLDKHGFAKEGSNVTHDDAIISKINESFNGERVYNNVSGKCIKFSTSGIVDKVVVTKNSDNLRSAKVRIRKNK
;
A
#
# COMPACT_ATOMS: atom_id res chain seq x y z
N TYR A 1 -25.98 -3.65 11.46
CA TYR A 1 -27.44 -3.78 11.57
C TYR A 1 -27.82 -5.25 11.48
N GLU A 2 -28.34 -5.79 12.56
CA GLU A 2 -28.66 -7.22 12.67
C GLU A 2 -30.15 -7.41 12.93
N PRO A 3 -30.80 -8.46 12.37
CA PRO A 3 -32.16 -8.80 12.73
C PRO A 3 -32.21 -9.14 14.20
N GLY A 4 -33.05 -8.43 14.95
CA GLY A 4 -33.25 -8.65 16.38
C GLY A 4 -33.86 -10.00 16.62
N ASN A 5 -33.31 -10.77 17.56
CA ASN A 5 -33.96 -11.97 18.08
C ASN A 5 -35.26 -11.57 18.76
N LYS A 6 -36.29 -12.41 18.61
CA LYS A 6 -37.63 -12.32 19.16
C LYS A 6 -37.68 -11.73 20.57
N LEU A 7 -37.82 -10.41 20.71
CA LEU A 7 -38.04 -9.72 21.97
C LEU A 7 -39.46 -9.09 22.09
N LEU A 8 -40.38 -9.55 21.28
CA LEU A 8 -41.76 -9.18 21.41
C LEU A 8 -42.61 -10.46 21.55
N ALA A 9 -42.83 -10.88 22.78
CA ALA A 9 -43.98 -11.68 23.13
C ALA A 9 -45.23 -10.81 22.86
N ASN A 10 -45.79 -10.94 21.69
CA ASN A 10 -47.19 -10.76 21.30
C ASN A 10 -47.27 -10.60 19.78
N ASN A 11 -47.62 -11.66 19.11
CA ASN A 11 -48.27 -11.80 17.80
C ASN A 11 -47.95 -10.86 16.61
N ASP A 12 -46.94 -9.98 16.67
CA ASP A 12 -46.51 -9.16 15.54
C ASP A 12 -45.22 -9.75 14.93
N LYS A 13 -45.39 -10.44 13.82
CA LYS A 13 -44.29 -11.02 13.00
C LYS A 13 -43.44 -9.94 12.26
N ARG A 14 -43.34 -8.74 12.81
CA ARG A 14 -42.45 -7.71 12.26
C ARG A 14 -41.04 -8.00 12.73
N TYR A 15 -40.11 -8.24 11.80
CA TYR A 15 -38.69 -8.32 12.09
C TYR A 15 -38.23 -6.97 12.62
N CYS A 16 -37.96 -6.88 13.92
CA CYS A 16 -37.33 -5.70 14.50
C CYS A 16 -35.84 -5.78 14.31
N TYR A 17 -35.28 -4.76 13.68
CA TYR A 17 -33.84 -4.62 13.54
C TYR A 17 -33.29 -3.81 14.72
N ARG A 18 -32.10 -4.18 15.19
CA ARG A 18 -31.38 -3.45 16.23
C ARG A 18 -30.00 -3.00 15.69
N VAL A 19 -29.47 -1.91 16.23
CA VAL A 19 -28.15 -1.40 15.90
C VAL A 19 -27.16 -1.80 16.97
N THR A 20 -26.08 -2.47 16.57
CA THR A 20 -25.00 -2.89 17.45
C THR A 20 -23.66 -2.46 16.92
N VAL A 21 -22.67 -2.31 17.81
CA VAL A 21 -21.30 -1.91 17.48
C VAL A 21 -20.34 -2.97 18.02
N ARG A 22 -19.30 -3.28 17.23
CA ARG A 22 -18.17 -4.11 17.66
C ARG A 22 -16.94 -3.23 17.82
N ILE A 23 -16.24 -3.35 18.94
CA ILE A 23 -15.04 -2.59 19.25
C ILE A 23 -13.89 -3.55 19.51
N LEU A 24 -12.72 -3.27 18.94
CA LEU A 24 -11.48 -4.00 19.22
C LEU A 24 -11.13 -3.92 20.71
N GLY A 25 -10.98 -5.08 21.35
CA GLY A 25 -10.70 -5.17 22.80
C GLY A 25 -11.92 -5.58 23.64
N ILE A 26 -13.12 -5.54 23.07
CA ILE A 26 -14.35 -6.11 23.67
C ILE A 26 -14.69 -7.35 22.83
N THR A 27 -14.57 -8.52 23.44
CA THR A 27 -14.69 -9.80 22.73
C THR A 27 -16.06 -10.41 22.92
N ASP A 28 -16.58 -11.06 21.86
CA ASP A 28 -17.82 -11.87 21.86
C ASP A 28 -19.10 -11.14 22.27
N PHE A 29 -19.11 -9.80 22.20
CA PHE A 29 -20.28 -8.99 22.54
C PHE A 29 -20.56 -7.95 21.47
N ASN A 30 -21.78 -7.98 20.95
CA ASN A 30 -22.33 -6.94 20.08
C ASN A 30 -22.93 -5.86 20.97
N ILE A 31 -22.25 -4.74 21.13
CA ILE A 31 -22.63 -3.66 22.03
C ILE A 31 -23.88 -2.96 21.49
N PRO A 32 -25.02 -2.91 22.24
CA PRO A 32 -26.16 -2.10 21.83
C PRO A 32 -25.76 -0.63 21.72
N ILE A 33 -26.21 0.04 20.67
CA ILE A 33 -25.77 1.41 20.38
C ILE A 33 -26.06 2.40 21.52
N PHE A 34 -27.21 2.31 22.17
CA PHE A 34 -27.56 3.17 23.31
C PHE A 34 -26.67 2.94 24.54
N VAL A 35 -26.22 1.70 24.79
CA VAL A 35 -25.23 1.41 25.83
C VAL A 35 -23.92 2.11 25.54
N LEU A 36 -23.50 2.14 24.28
CA LEU A 36 -22.30 2.83 23.87
C LEU A 36 -22.40 4.34 24.05
N PHE A 37 -23.51 4.97 23.65
CA PHE A 37 -23.75 6.39 23.89
C PHE A 37 -23.70 6.75 25.37
N ARG A 38 -24.35 5.92 26.24
CA ARG A 38 -24.27 6.13 27.67
C ARG A 38 -22.90 5.98 28.27
N ALA A 39 -22.10 5.03 27.74
CA ALA A 39 -20.68 4.91 28.11
C ALA A 39 -19.86 6.15 27.72
N LEU A 40 -20.19 6.82 26.62
CA LEU A 40 -19.54 8.05 26.18
C LEU A 40 -20.09 9.32 26.86
N GLY A 41 -21.10 9.20 27.76
CA GLY A 41 -21.59 10.32 28.57
C GLY A 41 -22.97 10.87 28.17
N PHE A 42 -23.55 10.43 27.04
CA PHE A 42 -24.96 10.79 26.70
C PHE A 42 -25.89 9.86 27.42
N THR A 43 -26.50 10.34 28.52
CA THR A 43 -27.27 9.52 29.44
C THR A 43 -28.76 9.45 29.10
N THR A 44 -29.31 10.54 28.57
CA THR A 44 -30.76 10.62 28.29
C THR A 44 -31.06 10.10 26.89
N ASP A 45 -32.19 9.38 26.76
CA ASP A 45 -32.61 8.87 25.45
C ASP A 45 -32.91 10.01 24.46
N LYS A 46 -33.37 11.16 24.97
CA LYS A 46 -33.63 12.35 24.16
C LYS A 46 -32.36 12.87 23.52
N GLU A 47 -31.27 13.09 24.29
CA GLU A 47 -29.98 13.54 23.75
C GLU A 47 -29.48 12.61 22.66
N ILE A 48 -29.58 11.28 22.85
CA ILE A 48 -29.13 10.29 21.86
C ILE A 48 -30.01 10.40 20.60
N ILE A 49 -31.31 10.48 20.73
CA ILE A 49 -32.25 10.57 19.61
C ILE A 49 -32.02 11.85 18.81
N ASP A 50 -31.78 12.98 19.47
CA ASP A 50 -31.49 14.27 18.81
C ASP A 50 -30.21 14.27 17.97
N THR A 51 -29.27 13.36 18.23
CA THR A 51 -28.09 13.17 17.33
C THR A 51 -28.42 12.41 16.05
N ILE A 52 -29.52 11.65 16.03
CA ILE A 52 -29.92 10.77 14.91
C ILE A 52 -31.05 11.41 14.11
N ILE A 53 -32.06 12.00 14.81
CA ILE A 53 -33.22 12.66 14.20
C ILE A 53 -33.04 14.17 14.37
N TYR A 54 -33.05 14.90 13.26
CA TYR A 54 -32.90 16.35 13.29
C TYR A 54 -34.28 17.03 13.40
N GLU A 55 -34.33 18.20 14.06
CA GLU A 55 -35.58 18.93 14.26
C GLU A 55 -36.26 19.34 12.96
N THR A 56 -35.48 19.60 11.93
CA THR A 56 -35.94 20.03 10.62
C THR A 56 -36.34 18.89 9.68
N ASP A 57 -36.22 17.62 10.12
CA ASP A 57 -36.71 16.48 9.33
C ASP A 57 -38.23 16.54 9.16
N THR A 58 -38.72 16.06 8.02
CA THR A 58 -40.15 15.94 7.76
C THR A 58 -40.80 14.98 8.77
N ASP A 59 -42.03 15.20 9.14
CA ASP A 59 -42.78 14.37 10.12
C ASP A 59 -42.84 12.89 9.70
N ILE A 60 -42.90 12.62 8.40
CA ILE A 60 -42.88 11.26 7.86
C ILE A 60 -41.53 10.60 8.12
N LEU A 61 -40.41 11.31 7.85
CA LEU A 61 -39.07 10.81 8.09
C LEU A 61 -38.80 10.61 9.57
N LYS A 62 -39.20 11.55 10.44
CA LYS A 62 -39.09 11.44 11.90
C LYS A 62 -39.81 10.18 12.44
N ARG A 63 -41.01 9.90 11.97
CA ARG A 63 -41.75 8.68 12.36
C ARG A 63 -41.02 7.43 11.91
N SER A 64 -40.58 7.37 10.65
CA SER A 64 -39.86 6.22 10.11
C SER A 64 -38.55 5.94 10.84
N LEU A 65 -37.76 6.99 11.14
CA LEU A 65 -36.56 6.86 11.94
C LEU A 65 -36.83 6.45 13.38
N MET A 66 -37.87 7.00 14.00
CA MET A 66 -38.26 6.65 15.36
C MET A 66 -38.63 5.17 15.45
N ASP A 67 -39.43 4.65 14.52
CA ASP A 67 -39.81 3.22 14.47
C ASP A 67 -38.59 2.30 14.40
N MET A 68 -37.51 2.75 13.76
CA MET A 68 -36.23 2.00 13.66
C MET A 68 -35.37 2.13 14.91
N ILE A 69 -35.50 3.21 15.68
CA ILE A 69 -34.72 3.46 16.91
C ILE A 69 -35.28 2.69 18.10
N ILE A 70 -36.62 2.62 18.25
CA ILE A 70 -37.30 2.01 19.38
C ILE A 70 -36.78 0.62 19.78
N PRO A 71 -36.50 -0.32 18.85
CA PRO A 71 -35.91 -1.61 19.19
C PRO A 71 -34.55 -1.51 19.87
N SER A 72 -33.70 -0.54 19.42
CA SER A 72 -32.40 -0.32 20.01
C SER A 72 -32.43 0.31 21.38
N VAL A 73 -33.44 1.16 21.67
CA VAL A 73 -33.71 1.69 23.03
C VAL A 73 -34.07 0.54 23.98
N LYS A 74 -34.97 -0.35 23.55
CA LYS A 74 -35.38 -1.52 24.36
C LYS A 74 -34.25 -2.49 24.62
N ASP A 75 -33.34 -2.69 23.64
CA ASP A 75 -32.18 -3.58 23.73
C ASP A 75 -31.12 -3.07 24.74
N SER A 76 -31.15 -1.78 25.07
CA SER A 76 -30.23 -1.17 26.03
C SER A 76 -30.66 -1.28 27.49
N GLN A 77 -31.89 -1.71 27.77
CA GLN A 77 -32.38 -1.89 29.16
C GLN A 77 -31.73 -3.16 29.77
N PRO A 78 -31.27 -3.16 31.03
CA PRO A 78 -31.54 -2.17 32.12
C PRO A 78 -30.40 -1.13 32.33
N VAL A 79 -29.61 -0.80 31.34
CA VAL A 79 -28.48 0.13 31.48
C VAL A 79 -28.97 1.55 31.24
N PHE A 80 -28.92 2.42 32.26
CA PHE A 80 -29.41 3.81 32.18
C PHE A 80 -28.34 4.85 32.46
N ASP A 81 -27.29 4.51 33.19
CA ASP A 81 -26.21 5.42 33.56
C ASP A 81 -24.87 5.01 32.94
N GLN A 82 -23.92 5.97 32.92
CA GLN A 82 -22.55 5.74 32.46
C GLN A 82 -21.83 4.64 33.27
N LYS A 83 -22.02 4.61 34.60
CA LYS A 83 -21.39 3.60 35.48
C LYS A 83 -21.90 2.19 35.18
N SER A 84 -23.21 2.04 34.95
CA SER A 84 -23.81 0.75 34.59
C SER A 84 -23.38 0.29 33.19
N ALA A 85 -23.19 1.22 32.23
CA ALA A 85 -22.63 0.95 30.92
C ALA A 85 -21.16 0.44 31.00
N TYR A 86 -20.33 1.12 31.79
CA TYR A 86 -18.95 0.66 32.02
C TYR A 86 -18.90 -0.72 32.68
N LYS A 87 -19.76 -0.97 33.67
CA LYS A 87 -19.85 -2.27 34.33
C LYS A 87 -20.26 -3.39 33.40
N LEU A 88 -21.23 -3.13 32.51
CA LEU A 88 -21.62 -4.09 31.48
C LEU A 88 -20.47 -4.38 30.52
N LEU A 89 -19.83 -3.34 29.98
CA LEU A 89 -18.73 -3.49 29.02
C LEU A 89 -17.50 -4.17 29.63
N SER A 90 -17.20 -3.92 30.92
CA SER A 90 -16.07 -4.53 31.61
C SER A 90 -16.15 -6.05 31.68
N MET A 91 -17.35 -6.62 31.72
CA MET A 91 -17.54 -8.09 31.73
C MET A 91 -16.97 -8.77 30.49
N TYR A 92 -16.89 -8.05 29.36
CA TYR A 92 -16.43 -8.56 28.05
C TYR A 92 -15.02 -8.07 27.69
N THR A 93 -14.32 -7.40 28.60
CA THR A 93 -12.93 -6.99 28.42
C THR A 93 -11.96 -7.96 29.09
N LYS A 94 -10.74 -8.04 28.57
CA LYS A 94 -9.66 -8.76 29.25
C LYS A 94 -9.30 -8.02 30.53
N GLY A 95 -9.37 -8.74 31.67
CA GLY A 95 -9.08 -8.17 33.00
C GLY A 95 -10.33 -7.71 33.77
N LYS A 96 -11.49 -7.56 33.11
CA LYS A 96 -12.80 -7.23 33.72
C LYS A 96 -12.80 -5.97 34.61
N GLU A 97 -11.93 -5.01 34.30
CA GLU A 97 -11.80 -3.74 35.02
C GLU A 97 -12.40 -2.58 34.20
N ILE A 98 -12.96 -1.61 34.90
CA ILE A 98 -13.57 -0.41 34.29
C ILE A 98 -12.49 0.45 33.58
N ILE A 99 -11.27 0.49 34.14
CA ILE A 99 -10.13 1.23 33.59
C ILE A 99 -9.83 0.77 32.16
N ASN A 100 -9.88 -0.54 31.90
CA ASN A 100 -9.66 -1.12 30.59
C ASN A 100 -10.74 -0.70 29.58
N VAL A 101 -11.99 -0.55 30.03
CA VAL A 101 -13.08 -0.05 29.19
C VAL A 101 -12.84 1.39 28.77
N ILE A 102 -12.46 2.25 29.72
CA ILE A 102 -12.16 3.66 29.45
C ILE A 102 -11.01 3.78 28.45
N ASP A 103 -9.96 2.99 28.64
CA ASP A 103 -8.81 2.97 27.72
C ASP A 103 -9.21 2.51 26.31
N ILE A 104 -10.04 1.46 26.21
CA ILE A 104 -10.55 0.97 24.91
C ILE A 104 -11.45 2.03 24.23
N LEU A 105 -12.35 2.67 24.97
CA LEU A 105 -13.22 3.70 24.42
C LEU A 105 -12.41 4.94 23.95
N LYS A 106 -11.32 5.26 24.66
CA LYS A 106 -10.47 6.39 24.32
C LYS A 106 -9.58 6.10 23.11
N ASN A 107 -8.92 4.93 23.08
CA ASN A 107 -7.86 4.62 22.13
C ASN A 107 -8.31 3.77 20.94
N ASN A 108 -9.32 2.91 21.09
CA ASN A 108 -9.77 2.01 20.03
C ASN A 108 -11.05 2.47 19.32
N LEU A 109 -11.91 3.25 20.02
CA LEU A 109 -13.11 3.79 19.41
C LEU A 109 -12.86 5.18 18.86
N LEU A 110 -12.89 5.31 17.53
CA LEU A 110 -12.78 6.61 16.84
C LEU A 110 -11.61 7.47 17.38
N PRO A 111 -10.35 6.99 17.32
CA PRO A 111 -9.21 7.63 17.99
C PRO A 111 -8.87 9.03 17.44
N LYS A 112 -9.39 9.40 16.28
CA LYS A 112 -9.21 10.73 15.69
C LYS A 112 -10.00 11.83 16.42
N TYR A 113 -11.07 11.48 17.16
CA TYR A 113 -11.87 12.44 17.91
C TYR A 113 -11.29 12.65 19.32
N LYS A 114 -11.15 13.91 19.73
CA LYS A 114 -10.53 14.26 21.01
C LYS A 114 -11.51 14.13 22.17
N THR A 115 -12.77 14.49 21.94
CA THR A 115 -13.81 14.50 22.96
C THR A 115 -14.83 13.37 22.75
N ASP A 116 -15.40 12.85 23.84
CA ASP A 116 -16.43 11.83 23.76
C ASP A 116 -17.73 12.37 23.15
N ARG A 117 -17.97 13.69 23.30
CA ARG A 117 -19.09 14.38 22.67
C ARG A 117 -18.99 14.37 21.15
N GLU A 118 -17.82 14.68 20.56
CA GLU A 118 -17.59 14.57 19.12
C GLU A 118 -17.82 13.13 18.62
N LYS A 119 -17.40 12.11 19.41
CA LYS A 119 -17.65 10.70 19.07
C LYS A 119 -19.15 10.38 19.02
N CYS A 120 -19.93 10.92 19.97
CA CYS A 120 -21.38 10.74 20.00
C CYS A 120 -22.06 11.35 18.76
N TYR A 121 -21.72 12.57 18.38
CA TYR A 121 -22.26 13.20 17.17
C TYR A 121 -21.94 12.39 15.91
N PHE A 122 -20.71 11.93 15.77
CA PHE A 122 -20.32 11.11 14.62
C PHE A 122 -21.03 9.75 14.60
N LEU A 123 -21.22 9.11 15.76
CA LEU A 123 -21.99 7.87 15.88
C LEU A 123 -23.45 8.08 15.51
N GLY A 124 -24.09 9.15 16.00
CA GLY A 124 -25.46 9.53 15.65
C GLY A 124 -25.63 9.73 14.15
N PHE A 125 -24.72 10.48 13.54
CA PHE A 125 -24.67 10.67 12.09
C PHE A 125 -24.51 9.33 11.33
N SER A 126 -23.64 8.44 11.81
CA SER A 126 -23.43 7.14 11.19
C SER A 126 -24.67 6.24 11.27
N VAL A 127 -25.36 6.25 12.41
CA VAL A 127 -26.64 5.52 12.60
C VAL A 127 -27.72 6.10 11.69
N ARG A 128 -27.80 7.43 11.59
CA ARG A 128 -28.73 8.11 10.68
C ARG A 128 -28.50 7.66 9.23
N LYS A 129 -27.26 7.71 8.76
CA LYS A 129 -26.90 7.25 7.39
C LYS A 129 -27.30 5.78 7.16
N LEU A 130 -27.07 4.92 8.15
CA LEU A 130 -27.46 3.51 8.09
C LEU A 130 -28.96 3.35 7.94
N PHE A 131 -29.76 4.10 8.68
CA PHE A 131 -31.21 4.06 8.58
C PHE A 131 -31.74 4.63 7.27
N MET A 132 -31.19 5.76 6.80
CA MET A 132 -31.57 6.33 5.51
C MET A 132 -31.25 5.40 4.33
N THR A 133 -30.14 4.68 4.41
CA THR A 133 -29.79 3.65 3.42
C THR A 133 -30.75 2.45 3.50
N HIS A 134 -31.11 2.02 4.69
CA HIS A 134 -32.10 0.94 4.89
C HIS A 134 -33.48 1.31 4.34
N LEU A 135 -33.91 2.56 4.55
CA LEU A 135 -35.15 3.12 3.99
C LEU A 135 -35.05 3.41 2.48
N LYS A 136 -33.91 3.14 1.85
CA LYS A 136 -33.65 3.40 0.43
C LYS A 136 -33.74 4.88 0.03
N ILE A 137 -33.58 5.79 0.96
CA ILE A 137 -33.48 7.24 0.71
C ILE A 137 -32.10 7.58 0.19
N LEU A 138 -31.04 6.97 0.77
CA LEU A 138 -29.69 7.04 0.27
C LEU A 138 -29.31 5.72 -0.45
N PRO A 139 -28.50 5.78 -1.52
CA PRO A 139 -27.98 4.58 -2.15
C PRO A 139 -26.98 3.85 -1.24
N GLU A 140 -26.87 2.54 -1.43
CA GLU A 140 -25.81 1.77 -0.78
C GLU A 140 -24.43 2.21 -1.30
N THR A 141 -23.45 2.27 -0.39
CA THR A 141 -22.07 2.61 -0.75
C THR A 141 -21.44 1.49 -1.58
N GLU A 142 -20.89 1.82 -2.73
CA GLU A 142 -20.28 0.86 -3.62
C GLU A 142 -18.92 0.39 -3.08
N ARG A 143 -18.88 -0.86 -2.61
CA ARG A 143 -17.69 -1.45 -1.97
C ARG A 143 -16.49 -1.56 -2.90
N ASP A 144 -16.70 -1.77 -4.20
CA ASP A 144 -15.66 -2.01 -5.19
C ASP A 144 -15.10 -0.72 -5.80
N SER A 145 -15.70 0.44 -5.48
CA SER A 145 -15.21 1.74 -5.94
C SER A 145 -13.84 2.08 -5.33
N TYR A 146 -12.93 2.56 -6.17
CA TYR A 146 -11.59 3.02 -5.75
C TYR A 146 -11.62 4.37 -5.02
N ALA A 147 -12.73 5.09 -5.04
CA ALA A 147 -12.91 6.32 -4.27
C ALA A 147 -12.72 6.12 -2.76
N LEU A 148 -13.13 4.95 -2.25
CA LEU A 148 -13.08 4.62 -0.83
C LEU A 148 -11.94 3.67 -0.44
N LYS A 149 -11.13 3.24 -1.43
CA LYS A 149 -10.01 2.34 -1.19
C LYS A 149 -8.72 3.12 -0.94
N ARG A 150 -7.83 2.52 -0.15
CA ARG A 150 -6.48 3.00 0.12
C ARG A 150 -5.48 1.90 -0.18
N VAL A 151 -4.32 2.30 -0.68
CA VAL A 151 -3.17 1.41 -0.93
C VAL A 151 -2.23 1.50 0.25
N ASP A 152 -2.02 0.39 0.94
CA ASP A 152 -1.02 0.30 1.99
C ASP A 152 0.39 0.32 1.36
N LEU A 153 1.17 1.32 1.68
CA LEU A 153 2.55 1.45 1.23
C LEU A 153 3.50 0.63 2.11
N ALA A 154 4.69 0.33 1.59
CA ALA A 154 5.72 -0.40 2.32
C ALA A 154 6.05 0.22 3.69
N GLY A 155 6.15 1.54 3.79
CA GLY A 155 6.39 2.25 5.04
C GLY A 155 5.30 2.04 6.08
N SER A 156 4.04 2.09 5.69
CA SER A 156 2.89 1.85 6.58
C SER A 156 2.85 0.42 7.09
N LEU A 157 3.08 -0.55 6.21
CA LEU A 157 3.10 -1.98 6.56
C LEU A 157 4.28 -2.33 7.47
N LEU A 158 5.47 -1.77 7.22
CA LEU A 158 6.63 -1.94 8.08
C LEU A 158 6.42 -1.31 9.45
N LEU A 159 5.79 -0.13 9.51
CA LEU A 159 5.47 0.53 10.78
C LEU A 159 4.48 -0.28 11.61
N GLU A 160 3.44 -0.84 10.97
CA GLU A 160 2.45 -1.72 11.64
C GLU A 160 3.15 -2.94 12.25
N LEU A 161 4.00 -3.62 11.47
CA LEU A 161 4.79 -4.75 11.93
C LEU A 161 5.73 -4.36 13.08
N TYR A 162 6.45 -3.24 12.95
CA TYR A 162 7.34 -2.76 14.00
C TYR A 162 6.59 -2.47 15.30
N ARG A 163 5.45 -1.80 15.24
CA ARG A 163 4.63 -1.51 16.44
C ARG A 163 4.17 -2.79 17.13
N GLU A 164 3.76 -3.81 16.38
CA GLU A 164 3.38 -5.10 16.93
C GLU A 164 4.56 -5.77 17.67
N LEU A 165 5.72 -5.80 17.02
CA LEU A 165 6.93 -6.41 17.58
C LEU A 165 7.45 -5.63 18.78
N TRP A 166 7.43 -4.31 18.72
CA TRP A 166 7.80 -3.45 19.83
C TRP A 166 6.90 -3.65 21.06
N GLY A 167 5.60 -3.73 20.84
CA GLY A 167 4.65 -4.06 21.91
C GLY A 167 4.90 -5.43 22.55
N LYS A 168 5.29 -6.44 21.75
CA LYS A 168 5.72 -7.75 22.27
C LYS A 168 7.01 -7.64 23.07
N PHE A 169 8.00 -6.92 22.56
CA PHE A 169 9.26 -6.68 23.25
C PHE A 169 9.04 -6.00 24.60
N GLN A 170 8.27 -4.91 24.65
CA GLN A 170 7.93 -4.23 25.90
C GLN A 170 7.25 -5.16 26.90
N ARG A 171 6.28 -5.97 26.46
CA ARG A 171 5.58 -6.94 27.31
C ARG A 171 6.53 -8.00 27.87
N TYR A 172 7.42 -8.56 27.06
CA TYR A 172 8.39 -9.56 27.52
C TYR A 172 9.40 -8.96 28.48
N THR A 173 9.87 -7.75 28.23
CA THR A 173 10.78 -7.04 29.13
C THR A 173 10.11 -6.75 30.47
N SER A 174 8.87 -6.24 30.46
CA SER A 174 8.10 -6.01 31.69
C SER A 174 7.91 -7.29 32.51
N LEU A 175 7.51 -8.38 31.86
CA LEU A 175 7.38 -9.69 32.53
C LEU A 175 8.71 -10.22 33.06
N SER A 176 9.83 -9.91 32.41
CA SER A 176 11.16 -10.32 32.89
C SER A 176 11.59 -9.51 34.11
N ILE A 177 11.28 -8.21 34.12
CA ILE A 177 11.49 -7.34 35.29
C ILE A 177 10.64 -7.81 36.48
N ASP A 178 9.35 -8.08 36.26
CA ASP A 178 8.44 -8.57 37.28
C ASP A 178 8.89 -9.93 37.86
N LYS A 179 9.43 -10.81 37.04
CA LYS A 179 10.01 -12.08 37.49
C LYS A 179 11.24 -11.85 38.33
N GLU A 180 12.16 -11.01 37.87
CA GLU A 180 13.39 -10.70 38.61
C GLU A 180 13.06 -10.08 39.98
N HIS A 181 12.13 -9.12 40.02
CA HIS A 181 11.67 -8.53 41.30
C HIS A 181 11.04 -9.57 42.23
N LYS A 182 10.20 -10.49 41.71
CA LYS A 182 9.57 -11.53 42.54
C LYS A 182 10.55 -12.55 43.09
N PHE A 183 11.58 -12.93 42.30
CA PHE A 183 12.58 -13.91 42.73
C PHE A 183 13.60 -13.34 43.72
N HIS A 184 13.90 -12.05 43.62
CA HIS A 184 14.92 -11.36 44.45
C HIS A 184 14.30 -10.24 45.29
N PHE A 185 13.03 -10.38 45.69
CA PHE A 185 12.26 -9.37 46.44
C PHE A 185 13.00 -8.81 47.67
N LYS A 186 13.69 -9.67 48.40
CA LYS A 186 14.44 -9.26 49.63
C LYS A 186 15.69 -8.41 49.33
N GLU A 187 16.23 -8.49 48.12
CA GLU A 187 17.42 -7.72 47.71
C GLU A 187 17.04 -6.32 47.19
N TYR A 188 15.79 -6.14 46.75
CA TYR A 188 15.30 -4.92 46.14
C TYR A 188 14.27 -4.14 47.00
N ASP A 189 14.06 -4.57 48.27
CA ASP A 189 12.95 -4.08 49.11
C ASP A 189 13.03 -2.56 49.42
N GLU A 190 14.21 -1.95 49.30
CA GLU A 190 14.43 -0.53 49.59
C GLU A 190 14.72 0.31 48.33
N ASP A 191 15.15 -0.29 47.19
CA ASP A 191 15.56 0.47 46.01
C ASP A 191 15.29 -0.26 44.70
N ILE A 192 14.12 0.04 44.14
CA ILE A 192 13.64 -0.52 42.86
C ILE A 192 14.49 -0.03 41.65
N THR A 193 15.26 1.06 41.81
CA THR A 193 16.05 1.64 40.71
C THR A 193 17.18 0.73 40.25
N ASN A 194 17.65 -0.16 41.13
CA ASN A 194 18.77 -1.08 40.90
C ASN A 194 18.37 -2.47 40.39
N ILE A 195 17.11 -2.66 39.97
CA ILE A 195 16.63 -3.95 39.43
C ILE A 195 17.41 -4.38 38.18
N VAL A 196 17.89 -3.44 37.36
CA VAL A 196 18.69 -3.73 36.17
C VAL A 196 20.15 -3.57 36.47
N ASN A 197 20.86 -4.68 36.65
CA ASN A 197 22.29 -4.75 36.96
C ASN A 197 23.07 -5.41 35.82
N GLU A 198 24.41 -5.26 35.82
CA GLU A 198 25.27 -5.91 34.82
C GLU A 198 25.11 -7.44 34.79
N ASN A 199 24.75 -8.06 35.91
CA ASN A 199 24.57 -9.51 36.03
C ASN A 199 23.25 -10.03 35.45
N ASN A 200 22.18 -9.20 35.45
CA ASN A 200 20.84 -9.63 35.02
C ASN A 200 20.34 -8.94 33.73
N ILE A 201 21.06 -7.93 33.24
CA ILE A 201 20.69 -7.21 32.02
C ILE A 201 20.45 -8.14 30.82
N LYS A 202 21.26 -9.19 30.66
CA LYS A 202 21.10 -10.20 29.61
C LYS A 202 19.90 -11.13 29.82
N LYS A 203 19.41 -11.27 31.06
CA LYS A 203 18.21 -12.05 31.37
C LYS A 203 16.95 -11.21 31.12
N ILE A 204 16.99 -9.93 31.52
CA ILE A 204 15.88 -8.98 31.33
C ILE A 204 15.70 -8.66 29.86
N PHE A 205 16.77 -8.27 29.17
CA PHE A 205 16.80 -8.01 27.74
C PHE A 205 17.28 -9.25 26.99
N ASN A 206 16.45 -10.30 26.97
CA ASN A 206 16.82 -11.56 26.36
C ASN A 206 17.13 -11.36 24.86
N PRO A 207 18.33 -11.78 24.39
CA PRO A 207 18.70 -11.70 22.96
C PRO A 207 17.67 -12.30 22.00
N SER A 208 17.00 -13.38 22.42
CA SER A 208 15.96 -14.03 21.59
C SER A 208 14.73 -13.13 21.33
N THR A 209 14.40 -12.21 22.25
CA THR A 209 13.31 -11.25 22.06
C THR A 209 13.76 -10.04 21.23
N MET A 210 15.03 -9.65 21.33
CA MET A 210 15.62 -8.63 20.45
C MET A 210 15.76 -9.15 19.02
N ASP A 211 16.21 -10.38 18.84
CA ASP A 211 16.28 -11.07 17.55
C ASP A 211 14.92 -11.24 16.89
N LEU A 212 13.83 -11.24 17.65
CA LEU A 212 12.47 -11.33 17.10
C LEU A 212 12.20 -10.20 16.11
N ILE A 213 12.62 -8.98 16.42
CA ILE A 213 12.46 -7.82 15.52
C ILE A 213 13.27 -8.06 14.24
N VAL A 214 14.56 -8.38 14.38
CA VAL A 214 15.46 -8.59 13.24
C VAL A 214 14.98 -9.76 12.37
N LYS A 215 14.65 -10.90 12.98
CA LYS A 215 14.15 -12.08 12.27
C LYS A 215 12.82 -11.85 11.55
N SER A 216 11.91 -11.07 12.15
CA SER A 216 10.62 -10.76 11.54
C SER A 216 10.73 -9.82 10.35
N PHE A 217 11.64 -8.83 10.41
CA PHE A 217 11.94 -7.98 9.25
C PHE A 217 12.69 -8.73 8.15
N GLY A 218 13.50 -9.74 8.52
CA GLY A 218 14.22 -10.60 7.57
C GLY A 218 13.38 -11.75 7.00
N ALA A 219 12.19 -12.01 7.53
CA ALA A 219 11.32 -13.06 7.05
C ALA A 219 10.67 -12.66 5.73
N THR A 220 11.05 -13.35 4.66
CA THR A 220 10.55 -13.10 3.30
C THR A 220 9.11 -13.53 3.08
N PHE A 221 8.62 -14.50 3.82
CA PHE A 221 7.27 -15.05 3.68
C PHE A 221 6.61 -15.15 5.06
N GLY A 222 5.46 -14.49 5.16
CA GLY A 222 4.57 -14.45 6.30
C GLY A 222 4.85 -15.43 7.39
N THR A 223 5.57 -15.00 8.38
CA THR A 223 5.58 -15.71 9.64
C THR A 223 4.18 -15.58 10.25
N ASN A 224 3.77 -16.56 11.10
CA ASN A 224 2.52 -16.49 11.86
C ASN A 224 2.40 -15.24 12.77
N LEU A 225 3.36 -14.33 12.71
CA LEU A 225 3.45 -13.07 13.44
C LEU A 225 2.74 -11.92 12.72
N SER A 226 2.61 -11.99 11.39
CA SER A 226 1.87 -10.99 10.62
C SER A 226 0.51 -11.55 10.19
N ALA A 227 -0.56 -10.80 10.44
CA ALA A 227 -1.90 -11.13 9.94
C ALA A 227 -1.99 -11.12 8.40
N ARG A 228 -0.98 -10.59 7.72
CA ARG A 228 -0.92 -10.43 6.26
C ARG A 228 0.28 -11.19 5.70
N GLN A 229 0.04 -12.38 5.18
CA GLN A 229 1.05 -13.19 4.50
C GLN A 229 1.37 -12.65 3.11
N GLY A 230 2.61 -12.83 2.65
CA GLY A 230 3.05 -12.52 1.29
C GLY A 230 3.25 -11.01 1.00
N ILE A 231 3.41 -10.17 2.02
CA ILE A 231 3.72 -8.74 1.86
C ILE A 231 5.14 -8.55 1.35
N VAL A 232 6.12 -9.22 1.96
CA VAL A 232 7.52 -9.20 1.52
C VAL A 232 7.72 -10.29 0.48
N GLN A 233 8.18 -9.91 -0.70
CA GLN A 233 8.40 -10.80 -1.83
C GLN A 233 9.76 -10.52 -2.45
N ASP A 234 10.40 -11.57 -3.00
CA ASP A 234 11.62 -11.40 -3.80
C ASP A 234 11.29 -10.61 -5.06
N LEU A 235 12.11 -9.60 -5.36
CA LEU A 235 11.91 -8.78 -6.56
C LEU A 235 12.15 -9.60 -7.82
N ASN A 236 11.20 -9.56 -8.74
CA ASN A 236 11.32 -10.23 -10.04
C ASN A 236 12.46 -9.58 -10.86
N ARG A 237 13.46 -10.39 -11.21
CA ARG A 237 14.61 -10.00 -12.02
C ARG A 237 14.72 -10.80 -13.34
N ASN A 238 13.62 -11.40 -13.80
CA ASN A 238 13.61 -12.15 -15.05
C ASN A 238 13.76 -11.23 -16.26
N THR A 239 13.05 -10.10 -16.26
CA THR A 239 13.12 -9.07 -17.30
C THR A 239 13.11 -7.68 -16.65
N MET A 240 13.58 -6.67 -17.36
CA MET A 240 13.51 -5.30 -16.87
C MET A 240 12.05 -4.83 -16.69
N LEU A 241 11.19 -5.10 -17.66
CA LEU A 241 9.76 -4.76 -17.55
C LEU A 241 9.06 -5.55 -16.44
N GLY A 242 9.47 -6.79 -16.19
CA GLY A 242 8.99 -7.60 -15.06
C GLY A 242 9.35 -6.98 -13.71
N THR A 243 10.55 -6.44 -13.57
CA THR A 243 10.99 -5.69 -12.38
C THR A 243 10.14 -4.43 -12.17
N LEU A 244 9.99 -3.62 -13.22
CA LEU A 244 9.20 -2.39 -13.18
C LEU A 244 7.74 -2.67 -12.83
N SER A 245 7.15 -3.69 -13.43
CA SER A 245 5.80 -4.15 -13.16
C SER A 245 5.64 -4.60 -11.70
N HIS A 246 6.62 -5.35 -11.16
CA HIS A 246 6.56 -5.82 -9.77
C HIS A 246 6.59 -4.68 -8.76
N LEU A 247 7.38 -3.63 -9.03
CA LEU A 247 7.45 -2.43 -8.18
C LEU A 247 6.16 -1.59 -8.21
N ARG A 248 5.33 -1.75 -9.23
CA ARG A 248 4.08 -1.01 -9.42
C ARG A 248 2.83 -1.89 -9.26
N ARG A 249 2.97 -3.03 -8.60
CA ARG A 249 1.91 -4.01 -8.42
C ARG A 249 1.02 -3.65 -7.23
N LEU A 250 -0.29 -3.86 -7.42
CA LEU A 250 -1.32 -3.78 -6.39
C LEU A 250 -1.86 -5.18 -6.11
N SER A 251 -2.06 -5.54 -4.86
CA SER A 251 -2.60 -6.82 -4.46
C SER A 251 -3.74 -6.63 -3.46
N TYR A 252 -4.86 -7.32 -3.68
CA TYR A 252 -5.93 -7.39 -2.70
C TYR A 252 -5.60 -8.44 -1.64
N PRO A 253 -5.87 -8.17 -0.35
CA PRO A 253 -5.63 -9.11 0.75
C PRO A 253 -6.73 -10.18 0.82
N LEU A 254 -6.98 -10.87 -0.30
CA LEU A 254 -7.92 -11.97 -0.38
C LEU A 254 -7.18 -13.29 -0.31
N PRO A 255 -7.74 -14.33 0.38
CA PRO A 255 -7.18 -15.65 0.36
C PRO A 255 -7.06 -16.19 -1.07
N SER A 256 -5.98 -16.92 -1.34
CA SER A 256 -5.81 -17.61 -2.62
C SER A 256 -7.00 -18.55 -2.85
N GLY A 257 -7.59 -18.49 -4.05
CA GLY A 257 -8.78 -19.29 -4.39
C GLY A 257 -10.12 -18.68 -3.96
N SER A 258 -10.16 -17.47 -3.39
CA SER A 258 -11.43 -16.76 -3.13
C SER A 258 -12.28 -16.67 -4.38
N LYS A 259 -13.55 -17.11 -4.28
CA LYS A 259 -14.54 -17.11 -5.38
C LYS A 259 -15.28 -15.75 -5.50
N SER A 260 -14.89 -14.73 -4.72
CA SER A 260 -15.53 -13.41 -4.81
C SER A 260 -15.33 -12.78 -6.18
N LEU A 261 -16.42 -12.42 -6.86
CA LEU A 261 -16.39 -11.84 -8.20
C LEU A 261 -16.27 -10.32 -8.19
N GLY A 262 -16.79 -9.64 -7.17
CA GLY A 262 -16.82 -8.16 -7.11
C GLY A 262 -15.46 -7.50 -7.31
N PRO A 263 -14.43 -7.82 -6.48
CA PRO A 263 -13.10 -7.22 -6.60
C PRO A 263 -12.34 -7.58 -7.88
N ARG A 264 -12.79 -8.62 -8.61
CA ARG A 264 -12.15 -9.08 -9.86
C ARG A 264 -12.65 -8.35 -11.09
N LYS A 265 -13.84 -7.77 -11.01
CA LYS A 265 -14.45 -7.04 -12.12
C LYS A 265 -13.76 -5.72 -12.36
N LEU A 266 -13.69 -5.31 -13.62
CA LEU A 266 -13.28 -3.97 -14.00
C LEU A 266 -14.33 -2.97 -13.52
N HIS A 267 -13.88 -1.93 -12.80
CA HIS A 267 -14.74 -0.90 -12.24
C HIS A 267 -14.46 0.45 -12.89
N ASN A 268 -15.47 1.27 -13.10
CA ASN A 268 -15.33 2.59 -13.75
C ASN A 268 -14.34 3.52 -13.02
N SER A 269 -14.31 3.45 -11.70
CA SER A 269 -13.40 4.26 -10.86
C SER A 269 -11.92 3.90 -11.03
N GLN A 270 -11.57 2.84 -11.77
CA GLN A 270 -10.19 2.47 -12.09
C GLN A 270 -9.59 3.31 -13.23
N TRP A 271 -10.40 4.00 -14.00
CA TRP A 271 -9.94 4.72 -15.19
C TRP A 271 -8.78 5.66 -14.87
N GLY A 272 -7.63 5.41 -15.51
CA GLY A 272 -6.41 6.21 -15.35
C GLY A 272 -5.62 5.97 -14.07
N PHE A 273 -6.12 5.17 -13.13
CA PHE A 273 -5.44 4.82 -11.88
C PHE A 273 -4.85 3.41 -11.93
N VAL A 274 -5.61 2.44 -12.41
CA VAL A 274 -5.24 1.04 -12.50
C VAL A 274 -5.36 0.55 -13.93
N CYS A 275 -4.33 -0.15 -14.41
CA CYS A 275 -4.33 -0.68 -15.77
C CYS A 275 -5.44 -1.72 -15.95
N PRO A 276 -6.27 -1.58 -16.99
CA PRO A 276 -7.35 -2.53 -17.23
C PRO A 276 -6.87 -3.88 -17.78
N THR A 277 -5.68 -3.97 -18.35
CA THR A 277 -5.20 -5.15 -19.10
C THR A 277 -4.07 -5.90 -18.41
N GLU A 278 -3.30 -5.26 -17.56
CA GLU A 278 -2.19 -5.91 -16.85
C GLU A 278 -2.69 -6.61 -15.59
N SER A 279 -3.14 -7.84 -15.73
CA SER A 279 -3.55 -8.75 -14.64
C SER A 279 -3.09 -10.17 -14.97
N PRO A 280 -2.80 -11.03 -13.98
CA PRO A 280 -2.52 -12.43 -14.25
C PRO A 280 -3.72 -13.13 -14.88
N ASP A 281 -3.47 -14.20 -15.63
CA ASP A 281 -4.47 -15.15 -16.04
C ASP A 281 -4.72 -16.21 -14.92
N GLY A 282 -5.87 -16.88 -14.94
CA GLY A 282 -6.23 -17.91 -13.98
C GLY A 282 -6.72 -17.42 -12.62
N GLY A 283 -6.37 -18.11 -11.55
CA GLY A 283 -6.96 -17.92 -10.22
C GLY A 283 -6.82 -16.53 -9.58
N ASN A 284 -5.82 -15.78 -9.98
CA ASN A 284 -5.52 -14.43 -9.44
C ASN A 284 -5.97 -13.27 -10.34
N VAL A 285 -6.75 -13.56 -11.40
CA VAL A 285 -7.28 -12.53 -12.30
C VAL A 285 -8.09 -11.48 -11.52
N GLY A 286 -7.79 -10.20 -11.75
CA GLY A 286 -8.43 -9.06 -11.09
C GLY A 286 -8.07 -8.84 -9.61
N ILE A 287 -7.40 -9.79 -8.95
CA ILE A 287 -6.89 -9.63 -7.58
C ILE A 287 -5.53 -8.94 -7.57
N ILE A 288 -4.67 -9.31 -8.51
CA ILE A 288 -3.39 -8.65 -8.74
C ILE A 288 -3.56 -7.67 -9.88
N ASN A 289 -3.35 -6.41 -9.61
CA ASN A 289 -3.48 -5.31 -10.55
C ASN A 289 -2.17 -4.49 -10.58
N HIS A 290 -2.08 -3.57 -11.52
CA HIS A 290 -0.90 -2.73 -11.70
C HIS A 290 -1.30 -1.28 -11.91
N LEU A 291 -0.51 -0.35 -11.38
CA LEU A 291 -0.74 1.07 -11.56
C LEU A 291 -0.65 1.48 -13.04
N SER A 292 -1.54 2.36 -13.47
CA SER A 292 -1.40 3.07 -14.74
C SER A 292 -0.11 3.89 -14.75
N ILE A 293 0.45 4.19 -15.93
CA ILE A 293 1.81 4.77 -16.04
C ILE A 293 1.98 6.07 -15.26
N THR A 294 0.99 6.96 -15.28
CA THR A 294 1.02 8.26 -14.59
C THR A 294 0.43 8.23 -13.19
N ALA A 295 -0.18 7.12 -12.79
CA ALA A 295 -0.75 6.99 -11.46
C ALA A 295 0.35 6.94 -10.39
N LEU A 296 0.10 7.62 -9.28
CA LEU A 296 0.94 7.62 -8.09
C LEU A 296 0.08 7.38 -6.84
N VAL A 297 0.73 7.00 -5.76
CA VAL A 297 0.09 6.83 -4.46
C VAL A 297 0.46 8.01 -3.57
N SER A 298 -0.53 8.64 -2.93
CA SER A 298 -0.31 9.79 -2.06
C SER A 298 0.49 9.39 -0.81
N PHE A 299 1.33 10.29 -0.32
CA PHE A 299 1.90 10.22 1.01
C PHE A 299 1.02 11.00 2.01
N ASN A 300 1.25 10.81 3.30
CA ASN A 300 0.49 11.51 4.33
C ASN A 300 0.95 12.98 4.42
N VAL A 301 -0.01 13.89 4.48
CA VAL A 301 0.19 15.34 4.70
C VAL A 301 -0.57 15.72 5.95
N SER A 302 -0.02 16.63 6.78
CA SER A 302 -0.70 17.10 7.99
C SER A 302 -2.04 17.74 7.65
N GLU A 303 -3.05 17.47 8.46
CA GLU A 303 -4.39 18.04 8.34
C GLU A 303 -4.50 19.44 8.94
N ASP A 304 -3.51 19.88 9.74
CA ASP A 304 -3.56 21.15 10.46
C ASP A 304 -3.71 22.36 9.54
N GLY A 305 -2.92 22.40 8.46
CA GLY A 305 -3.02 23.47 7.47
C GLY A 305 -4.36 23.53 6.73
N ILE A 306 -5.01 22.39 6.56
CA ILE A 306 -6.36 22.34 5.97
C ILE A 306 -7.40 22.87 6.97
N TYR A 307 -7.25 22.50 8.24
CA TYR A 307 -8.14 22.98 9.30
C TYR A 307 -8.06 24.50 9.45
N GLU A 308 -6.86 25.08 9.47
CA GLU A 308 -6.66 26.52 9.48
C GLU A 308 -7.28 27.21 8.24
N ALA A 309 -7.08 26.64 7.06
CA ALA A 309 -7.67 27.16 5.83
C ALA A 309 -9.20 27.17 5.87
N LEU A 310 -9.80 26.12 6.42
CA LEU A 310 -11.25 26.01 6.56
C LEU A 310 -11.81 27.04 7.56
N LEU A 311 -11.13 27.26 8.68
CA LEU A 311 -11.50 28.31 9.66
C LEU A 311 -11.43 29.70 9.04
N ASP A 312 -10.38 30.02 8.27
CA ASP A 312 -10.22 31.29 7.57
C ASP A 312 -11.32 31.55 6.53
N HIS A 313 -12.02 30.52 6.10
CA HIS A 313 -13.09 30.59 5.10
C HIS A 313 -14.50 30.29 5.66
N GLY A 314 -14.68 30.32 6.99
CA GLY A 314 -16.00 30.31 7.63
C GLY A 314 -16.52 28.92 8.03
N LEU A 315 -15.63 27.97 8.34
CA LEU A 315 -16.02 26.72 8.98
C LEU A 315 -16.61 27.01 10.38
N ILE A 316 -17.77 26.46 10.65
CA ILE A 316 -18.38 26.41 12.00
C ILE A 316 -17.95 25.07 12.62
N SER A 317 -17.23 25.14 13.75
CA SER A 317 -16.73 23.93 14.44
C SER A 317 -17.87 23.08 14.97
N LEU A 318 -17.64 21.77 15.10
CA LEU A 318 -18.62 20.81 15.61
C LEU A 318 -19.08 21.14 17.04
N ASP A 319 -18.22 21.77 17.85
CA ASP A 319 -18.55 22.19 19.22
C ASP A 319 -19.50 23.41 19.28
N ASP A 320 -19.51 24.25 18.23
CA ASP A 320 -20.29 25.48 18.13
C ASP A 320 -21.63 25.30 17.38
N ILE A 321 -21.93 24.08 16.92
CA ILE A 321 -23.12 23.79 16.13
C ILE A 321 -24.38 23.82 17.01
N ILE A 322 -25.39 24.55 16.53
CA ILE A 322 -26.75 24.53 17.06
C ILE A 322 -27.58 23.56 16.21
N SER A 323 -28.51 22.81 16.85
CA SER A 323 -29.30 21.77 16.17
C SER A 323 -30.07 22.26 14.94
N GLU A 324 -30.46 23.55 14.92
CA GLU A 324 -31.13 24.18 13.78
C GLU A 324 -30.29 24.31 12.52
N ASP A 325 -28.96 24.41 12.68
CA ASP A 325 -28.03 24.61 11.57
C ASP A 325 -27.73 23.32 10.79
N LEU A 326 -28.07 22.15 11.33
CA LEU A 326 -27.64 20.85 10.79
C LEU A 326 -28.26 20.46 9.46
N ASN A 327 -29.43 20.95 9.12
CA ASN A 327 -30.14 20.54 7.90
C ASN A 327 -29.79 21.36 6.67
N ASP A 328 -29.65 22.67 6.83
CA ASP A 328 -29.39 23.60 5.71
C ASP A 328 -27.90 23.79 5.44
N SER A 329 -27.05 23.17 6.27
CA SER A 329 -25.60 23.30 6.18
C SER A 329 -24.95 22.05 5.63
N THR A 330 -23.91 22.26 4.84
CA THR A 330 -23.08 21.16 4.33
C THR A 330 -22.09 20.70 5.38
N LYS A 331 -22.01 19.41 5.60
CA LYS A 331 -21.07 18.78 6.53
C LYS A 331 -19.68 18.68 5.92
N ILE A 332 -18.67 19.06 6.71
CA ILE A 332 -17.27 19.07 6.27
C ILE A 332 -16.52 17.92 6.96
N PHE A 333 -15.92 17.06 6.14
CA PHE A 333 -15.13 15.93 6.61
C PHE A 333 -13.66 16.11 6.18
N VAL A 334 -12.73 15.95 7.12
CA VAL A 334 -11.30 15.90 6.84
C VAL A 334 -10.77 14.52 7.25
N ASN A 335 -10.20 13.79 6.31
CA ASN A 335 -9.71 12.42 6.52
C ASN A 335 -10.75 11.49 7.18
N GLY A 336 -12.03 11.67 6.85
CA GLY A 336 -13.15 10.92 7.41
C GLY A 336 -13.59 11.34 8.81
N LYS A 337 -12.95 12.37 9.40
CA LYS A 337 -13.41 13.02 10.63
C LYS A 337 -14.40 14.13 10.27
N TRP A 338 -15.59 14.13 10.85
CA TRP A 338 -16.51 15.25 10.75
C TRP A 338 -16.02 16.37 11.66
N ILE A 339 -15.65 17.52 11.05
CA ILE A 339 -15.03 18.64 11.78
C ILE A 339 -15.96 19.81 12.01
N GLY A 340 -16.99 19.95 11.20
CA GLY A 340 -17.93 21.07 11.31
C GLY A 340 -18.87 21.16 10.11
N ILE A 341 -19.48 22.30 9.96
CA ILE A 341 -20.44 22.60 8.90
C ILE A 341 -20.10 23.93 8.21
N HIS A 342 -20.62 24.09 7.00
CA HIS A 342 -20.53 25.36 6.27
C HIS A 342 -21.87 25.70 5.59
N ARG A 343 -22.27 26.97 5.64
CA ARG A 343 -23.57 27.44 5.12
C ARG A 343 -23.58 27.66 3.59
N ILE A 344 -22.41 27.97 3.00
CA ILE A 344 -22.27 28.27 1.57
C ILE A 344 -21.25 27.30 0.96
N PRO A 345 -21.65 26.05 0.63
CA PRO A 345 -20.73 25.01 0.18
C PRO A 345 -20.06 25.30 -1.15
N ASP A 346 -20.73 25.95 -2.09
CA ASP A 346 -20.19 26.29 -3.40
C ASP A 346 -18.97 27.24 -3.28
N TYR A 347 -19.09 28.27 -2.44
CA TYR A 347 -17.98 29.17 -2.14
C TYR A 347 -16.79 28.41 -1.53
N LEU A 348 -17.05 27.60 -0.48
CA LEU A 348 -15.99 26.86 0.19
C LEU A 348 -15.29 25.89 -0.74
N TYR A 349 -16.06 25.10 -1.50
CA TYR A 349 -15.52 24.15 -2.46
C TYR A 349 -14.66 24.84 -3.52
N LYS A 350 -15.17 25.94 -4.09
CA LYS A 350 -14.45 26.72 -5.09
C LYS A 350 -13.13 27.28 -4.54
N VAL A 351 -13.17 27.90 -3.37
CA VAL A 351 -11.97 28.50 -2.75
C VAL A 351 -10.94 27.44 -2.41
N MET A 352 -11.34 26.36 -1.74
CA MET A 352 -10.40 25.29 -1.36
C MET A 352 -9.73 24.67 -2.59
N ARG A 353 -10.46 24.46 -3.69
CA ARG A 353 -9.88 24.02 -4.96
C ARG A 353 -8.88 25.02 -5.52
N LEU A 354 -9.22 26.31 -5.52
CA LEU A 354 -8.30 27.35 -6.00
C LEU A 354 -7.03 27.44 -5.15
N LEU A 355 -7.13 27.25 -3.83
CA LEU A 355 -5.96 27.16 -2.95
C LEU A 355 -5.05 25.99 -3.32
N LYS A 356 -5.63 24.81 -3.60
CA LYS A 356 -4.89 23.64 -4.08
C LYS A 356 -4.20 23.92 -5.43
N LEU A 357 -4.94 24.41 -6.41
CA LEU A 357 -4.44 24.67 -7.76
C LEU A 357 -3.33 25.74 -7.79
N ASN A 358 -3.39 26.70 -6.89
CA ASN A 358 -2.34 27.71 -6.73
C ASN A 358 -1.15 27.21 -5.91
N GLY A 359 -1.32 26.18 -5.06
CA GLY A 359 -0.28 25.65 -4.19
C GLY A 359 -0.17 26.36 -2.83
N PHE A 360 -1.21 27.06 -2.38
CA PHE A 360 -1.30 27.60 -1.02
C PHE A 360 -1.51 26.51 0.02
N ILE A 361 -2.21 25.42 -0.36
CA ILE A 361 -2.29 24.15 0.34
C ILE A 361 -1.63 23.07 -0.51
N HIS A 362 -1.39 21.91 0.08
CA HIS A 362 -0.67 20.85 -0.59
C HIS A 362 -1.40 20.35 -1.86
N ILE A 363 -0.67 20.20 -2.96
CA ILE A 363 -1.20 19.88 -4.30
C ILE A 363 -1.84 18.48 -4.40
N TYR A 364 -1.50 17.56 -3.48
CA TYR A 364 -2.09 16.20 -3.41
C TYR A 364 -3.30 16.13 -2.47
N THR A 365 -3.78 17.26 -1.96
CA THR A 365 -5.05 17.31 -1.22
C THR A 365 -6.19 16.98 -2.18
N SER A 366 -7.06 16.05 -1.80
CA SER A 366 -8.28 15.74 -2.55
C SER A 366 -9.47 16.46 -1.95
N ILE A 367 -10.29 17.09 -2.78
CA ILE A 367 -11.45 17.87 -2.36
C ILE A 367 -12.65 17.43 -3.20
N SER A 368 -13.60 16.75 -2.58
CA SER A 368 -14.80 16.25 -3.26
C SER A 368 -16.05 16.75 -2.56
N TRP A 369 -17.03 17.17 -3.35
CA TRP A 369 -18.33 17.59 -2.86
C TRP A 369 -19.40 16.61 -3.34
N ASP A 370 -20.00 15.88 -2.42
CA ASP A 370 -21.19 15.06 -2.67
C ASP A 370 -22.43 15.91 -2.44
N ILE A 371 -23.03 16.39 -3.50
CA ILE A 371 -24.22 17.23 -3.47
C ILE A 371 -25.43 16.44 -2.92
N ASN A 372 -25.53 15.15 -3.25
CA ASN A 372 -26.68 14.33 -2.86
C ASN A 372 -26.72 14.08 -1.34
N SER A 373 -25.56 13.87 -0.72
CA SER A 373 -25.43 13.67 0.72
C SER A 373 -25.24 15.00 1.48
N ASN A 374 -25.04 16.11 0.76
CA ASN A 374 -24.68 17.42 1.29
C ASN A 374 -23.42 17.37 2.16
N GLU A 375 -22.34 16.80 1.61
CA GLU A 375 -21.08 16.56 2.30
C GLU A 375 -19.89 17.00 1.44
N ILE A 376 -18.93 17.70 2.04
CA ILE A 376 -17.63 17.96 1.44
C ILE A 376 -16.59 17.10 2.14
N HIS A 377 -15.87 16.30 1.36
CA HIS A 377 -14.81 15.43 1.83
C HIS A 377 -13.45 15.97 1.39
N ILE A 378 -12.57 16.18 2.33
CA ILE A 378 -11.19 16.62 2.09
C ILE A 378 -10.25 15.52 2.62
N PHE A 379 -9.34 15.08 1.77
CA PHE A 379 -8.39 14.04 2.13
C PHE A 379 -6.96 14.52 1.93
N THR A 380 -6.13 14.31 2.95
CA THR A 380 -4.68 14.53 2.95
C THR A 380 -3.92 13.26 3.30
N ASP A 381 -4.63 12.16 3.60
CA ASP A 381 -4.08 10.87 4.01
C ASP A 381 -3.26 10.19 2.92
N SER A 382 -2.40 9.26 3.33
CA SER A 382 -1.63 8.41 2.43
C SER A 382 -2.50 7.32 1.80
N GLY A 383 -2.03 6.76 0.69
CA GLY A 383 -2.65 5.59 0.09
C GLY A 383 -3.75 5.88 -0.93
N ARG A 384 -4.03 7.14 -1.23
CA ARG A 384 -4.94 7.50 -2.32
C ARG A 384 -4.24 7.35 -3.67
N LEU A 385 -4.94 6.81 -4.65
CA LEU A 385 -4.47 6.80 -6.02
C LEU A 385 -4.73 8.18 -6.64
N LEU A 386 -3.68 8.80 -7.19
CA LEU A 386 -3.72 10.11 -7.83
C LEU A 386 -3.27 10.01 -9.28
N ARG A 387 -3.85 10.80 -10.15
CA ARG A 387 -3.43 10.94 -11.55
C ARG A 387 -3.45 12.38 -12.03
N PRO A 388 -2.54 12.80 -12.93
CA PRO A 388 -2.49 14.15 -13.46
C PRO A 388 -3.48 14.34 -14.61
N LEU A 389 -4.16 15.48 -14.63
CA LEU A 389 -5.01 15.94 -15.72
C LEU A 389 -4.68 17.39 -16.11
N PHE A 390 -4.94 17.78 -17.36
CA PHE A 390 -4.93 19.16 -17.73
C PHE A 390 -6.11 19.91 -17.12
N VAL A 391 -5.84 21.07 -16.50
CA VAL A 391 -6.87 21.99 -16.03
C VAL A 391 -7.28 22.91 -17.17
N LEU A 392 -8.59 22.98 -17.47
CA LEU A 392 -9.12 23.82 -18.52
C LEU A 392 -9.57 25.16 -17.93
N LYS A 393 -9.04 26.25 -18.49
CA LYS A 393 -9.42 27.62 -18.12
C LYS A 393 -10.50 28.14 -19.06
N LYS A 394 -11.54 28.75 -18.49
CA LYS A 394 -12.59 29.40 -19.25
C LYS A 394 -12.20 30.88 -19.48
N ARG A 395 -11.92 31.25 -20.73
CA ARG A 395 -11.67 32.64 -21.15
C ARG A 395 -12.77 33.03 -22.14
N GLY A 396 -13.81 33.71 -21.64
CA GLY A 396 -14.99 34.03 -22.44
C GLY A 396 -15.70 32.75 -22.94
N ASN A 397 -15.88 32.62 -24.26
CA ASN A 397 -16.49 31.44 -24.88
C ASN A 397 -15.50 30.33 -25.23
N LYS A 398 -14.20 30.51 -25.00
CA LYS A 398 -13.16 29.53 -25.29
C LYS A 398 -12.70 28.85 -24.00
N ILE A 399 -12.62 27.53 -24.06
CA ILE A 399 -12.02 26.71 -23.01
C ILE A 399 -10.73 26.14 -23.55
N SER A 400 -9.63 26.36 -22.85
CA SER A 400 -8.30 25.95 -23.29
C SER A 400 -7.33 25.79 -22.14
N ASN A 401 -6.18 25.22 -22.46
CA ASN A 401 -5.02 25.16 -21.57
C ASN A 401 -3.80 25.59 -22.40
N GLU A 402 -2.92 26.38 -21.81
CA GLU A 402 -1.75 26.93 -22.50
C GLU A 402 -0.85 25.86 -23.13
N LEU A 403 -0.70 24.70 -22.48
CA LEU A 403 0.04 23.56 -23.04
C LEU A 403 -0.66 22.91 -24.23
N ILE A 404 -1.99 22.91 -24.26
CA ILE A 404 -2.80 22.40 -25.39
C ILE A 404 -2.70 23.37 -26.57
N GLU A 405 -2.64 24.65 -26.32
CA GLU A 405 -2.48 25.68 -27.35
C GLU A 405 -1.07 25.78 -27.94
N GLY A 406 -0.11 25.02 -27.39
CA GLY A 406 1.26 24.97 -27.88
C GLY A 406 2.21 25.98 -27.24
N ASP A 407 1.79 26.67 -26.19
CA ASP A 407 2.68 27.49 -25.38
C ASP A 407 3.51 26.61 -24.41
N TYR A 408 4.69 26.22 -24.88
CA TYR A 408 5.62 25.36 -24.11
C TYR A 408 6.55 26.17 -23.19
N SER A 409 6.35 27.45 -22.99
CA SER A 409 7.18 28.28 -22.12
C SER A 409 7.25 27.75 -20.68
N TYR A 410 6.20 27.05 -20.24
CA TYR A 410 6.11 26.41 -18.93
C TYR A 410 6.62 24.95 -18.90
N ALA A 411 6.83 24.31 -20.03
CA ALA A 411 7.11 22.88 -20.11
C ALA A 411 8.51 22.44 -19.61
N SER A 412 9.39 23.39 -19.31
CA SER A 412 10.76 23.10 -18.88
C SER A 412 10.89 22.53 -17.47
N ASN A 413 9.86 22.65 -16.63
CA ASN A 413 9.91 22.20 -15.25
C ASN A 413 8.53 21.67 -14.77
N TRP A 414 8.47 20.39 -14.37
CA TRP A 414 7.25 19.78 -13.86
C TRP A 414 6.62 20.55 -12.68
N LYS A 415 7.45 21.10 -11.79
CA LYS A 415 6.98 21.89 -10.65
C LYS A 415 6.18 23.12 -11.07
N LYS A 416 6.50 23.73 -12.23
CA LYS A 416 5.73 24.86 -12.79
C LYS A 416 4.35 24.43 -13.26
N LEU A 417 4.22 23.21 -13.79
CA LEU A 417 2.97 22.72 -14.36
C LEU A 417 1.94 22.39 -13.29
N ILE A 418 2.41 21.90 -12.13
CA ILE A 418 1.56 21.42 -11.04
C ILE A 418 1.26 22.45 -9.96
N ARG A 419 1.83 23.66 -10.06
CA ARG A 419 1.61 24.78 -9.13
C ARG A 419 1.18 26.02 -9.87
N GLY A 420 0.43 26.87 -9.16
CA GLY A 420 0.03 28.16 -9.68
C GLY A 420 1.23 29.07 -9.96
N SER A 421 1.10 29.92 -10.97
CA SER A 421 2.17 30.79 -11.44
C SER A 421 2.69 31.76 -10.37
N TYR A 422 1.81 32.26 -9.49
CA TYR A 422 2.17 33.15 -8.38
C TYR A 422 3.08 32.45 -7.37
N MET A 423 2.64 31.31 -6.84
CA MET A 423 3.40 30.55 -5.82
C MET A 423 4.70 30.00 -6.39
N PHE A 424 4.71 29.56 -7.65
CA PHE A 424 5.94 29.10 -8.28
C PHE A 424 6.98 30.22 -8.44
N LYS A 425 6.58 31.44 -8.82
CA LYS A 425 7.50 32.60 -8.90
C LYS A 425 8.10 32.95 -7.55
N LYS A 426 7.31 32.84 -6.49
CA LYS A 426 7.73 33.17 -5.13
C LYS A 426 8.61 32.10 -4.49
N TYR A 427 8.31 30.82 -4.74
CA TYR A 427 8.99 29.68 -4.16
C TYR A 427 9.40 28.65 -5.23
N PRO A 428 10.36 28.98 -6.13
CA PRO A 428 10.71 28.12 -7.25
C PRO A 428 11.32 26.76 -6.82
N ASP A 429 12.04 26.74 -5.70
CA ASP A 429 12.74 25.57 -5.18
C ASP A 429 11.95 24.79 -4.12
N GLN A 430 10.70 25.21 -3.86
CA GLN A 430 9.86 24.53 -2.87
C GLN A 430 9.77 23.03 -3.13
N SER A 431 9.97 22.23 -2.07
CA SER A 431 9.81 20.78 -2.14
C SER A 431 8.36 20.37 -2.40
N ILE A 432 8.15 19.23 -3.05
CA ILE A 432 6.82 18.60 -3.17
C ILE A 432 6.35 18.10 -1.79
N TYR A 433 7.27 17.85 -0.87
CA TYR A 433 6.96 17.39 0.50
C TYR A 433 6.74 18.55 1.49
N ASP A 434 6.60 19.79 1.02
CA ASP A 434 6.29 20.93 1.88
C ASP A 434 4.79 20.92 2.21
N GLU A 435 4.47 20.71 3.49
CA GLU A 435 3.11 20.54 4.01
C GLU A 435 2.49 21.85 4.52
N ARG A 436 3.22 22.98 4.43
CA ARG A 436 2.79 24.24 5.00
C ARG A 436 1.54 24.79 4.30
N TYR A 437 0.64 25.38 5.09
CA TYR A 437 -0.35 26.32 4.61
C TYR A 437 0.24 27.73 4.53
N PHE A 438 0.23 28.31 3.35
CA PHE A 438 0.81 29.63 3.09
C PHE A 438 -0.17 30.76 3.42
N ARG A 439 -0.62 30.80 4.68
CA ARG A 439 -1.63 31.74 5.19
C ARG A 439 -1.25 33.20 5.01
N GLU A 440 -0.01 33.55 5.39
CA GLU A 440 0.46 34.98 5.28
C GLU A 440 0.45 35.44 3.82
N ASP A 441 0.82 34.62 2.88
CA ASP A 441 0.83 34.95 1.47
C ASP A 441 -0.58 35.10 0.93
N LEU A 442 -1.49 34.28 1.38
CA LEU A 442 -2.91 34.38 1.05
C LEU A 442 -3.51 35.67 1.57
N LEU A 443 -3.19 36.08 2.80
CA LEU A 443 -3.65 37.33 3.39
C LEU A 443 -3.10 38.55 2.63
N LYS A 444 -1.84 38.49 2.18
CA LYS A 444 -1.26 39.53 1.31
C LYS A 444 -2.00 39.64 0.00
N VAL A 445 -2.32 38.53 -0.65
CA VAL A 445 -3.11 38.52 -1.89
C VAL A 445 -4.51 39.10 -1.65
N LYS A 446 -5.20 38.71 -0.58
CA LYS A 446 -6.51 39.26 -0.20
C LYS A 446 -6.46 40.78 0.03
N ALA A 447 -5.38 41.30 0.63
CA ALA A 447 -5.21 42.72 0.90
C ALA A 447 -4.86 43.54 -0.35
N THR A 448 -4.19 42.96 -1.34
CA THR A 448 -3.71 43.68 -2.54
C THR A 448 -4.67 43.64 -3.72
N HIS A 449 -5.55 42.64 -3.78
CA HIS A 449 -6.48 42.45 -4.90
C HIS A 449 -7.93 42.55 -4.45
N SER A 450 -8.69 43.45 -5.07
CA SER A 450 -10.11 43.69 -4.75
C SER A 450 -10.99 42.49 -5.07
N ASP A 451 -10.66 41.74 -6.12
CA ASP A 451 -11.29 40.43 -6.45
C ASP A 451 -10.28 39.31 -6.26
N PHE A 452 -10.27 38.79 -5.06
CA PHE A 452 -9.40 37.71 -4.64
C PHE A 452 -9.63 36.41 -5.45
N ILE A 453 -10.89 36.06 -5.75
CA ILE A 453 -11.24 34.82 -6.47
C ILE A 453 -10.75 34.92 -7.91
N SER A 454 -10.98 36.03 -8.60
CA SER A 454 -10.51 36.21 -9.97
C SER A 454 -8.98 36.15 -10.05
N PHE A 455 -8.27 36.74 -9.09
CA PHE A 455 -6.82 36.62 -9.02
C PHE A 455 -6.36 35.15 -8.92
N LEU A 456 -7.00 34.33 -8.07
CA LEU A 456 -6.67 32.92 -7.94
C LEU A 456 -6.97 32.13 -9.21
N GLU A 457 -8.08 32.43 -9.90
CA GLU A 457 -8.48 31.78 -11.17
C GLU A 457 -7.46 32.06 -12.30
N ASP A 458 -6.91 33.25 -12.37
CA ASP A 458 -5.90 33.62 -13.38
C ASP A 458 -4.56 32.90 -13.17
N HIS A 459 -4.23 32.56 -11.93
CA HIS A 459 -2.93 31.99 -11.56
C HIS A 459 -2.90 30.48 -11.30
N VAL A 460 -3.97 29.74 -11.67
CA VAL A 460 -4.04 28.30 -11.46
C VAL A 460 -2.96 27.51 -12.22
N SER A 461 -2.62 26.34 -11.70
CA SER A 461 -1.72 25.38 -12.35
C SER A 461 -2.25 24.88 -13.69
N GLN A 462 -1.36 24.37 -14.55
CA GLN A 462 -1.73 23.76 -15.84
C GLN A 462 -2.18 22.30 -15.67
N ILE A 463 -1.66 21.63 -14.64
CA ILE A 463 -1.94 20.23 -14.32
C ILE A 463 -2.43 20.14 -12.88
N GLU A 464 -3.49 19.37 -12.66
CA GLU A 464 -4.01 19.01 -11.35
C GLU A 464 -3.86 17.51 -11.13
N TYR A 465 -3.43 17.10 -9.92
CA TYR A 465 -3.54 15.72 -9.47
C TYR A 465 -4.89 15.51 -8.81
N ILE A 466 -5.64 14.54 -9.31
CA ILE A 466 -6.96 14.19 -8.78
C ILE A 466 -6.98 12.73 -8.32
N ASP A 467 -7.84 12.43 -7.34
CA ASP A 467 -8.15 11.08 -6.93
C ASP A 467 -9.45 10.56 -7.58
N SER A 468 -9.79 9.31 -7.29
CA SER A 468 -10.98 8.67 -7.83
C SER A 468 -12.28 9.30 -7.31
N MET A 469 -12.30 9.87 -6.10
CA MET A 469 -13.48 10.55 -5.56
C MET A 469 -13.72 11.90 -6.25
N GLU A 470 -12.67 12.69 -6.44
CA GLU A 470 -12.71 13.96 -7.16
C GLU A 470 -13.17 13.80 -8.63
N THR A 471 -12.90 12.64 -9.23
CA THR A 471 -13.33 12.33 -10.60
C THR A 471 -14.85 12.48 -10.79
N ASN A 472 -15.64 12.24 -9.74
CA ASN A 472 -17.10 12.38 -9.81
C ASN A 472 -17.58 13.85 -9.88
N ASN A 473 -16.74 14.79 -9.49
CA ASN A 473 -17.05 16.22 -9.49
C ASN A 473 -16.62 16.93 -10.78
N PHE A 474 -15.94 16.23 -11.70
CA PHE A 474 -15.35 16.84 -12.88
C PHE A 474 -15.91 16.26 -14.16
N LEU A 475 -16.06 17.13 -15.15
CA LEU A 475 -16.28 16.73 -16.55
C LEU A 475 -14.93 16.69 -17.24
N ILE A 476 -14.46 15.47 -17.55
CA ILE A 476 -13.14 15.21 -18.10
C ILE A 476 -13.26 14.86 -19.58
N ALA A 477 -12.67 15.68 -20.46
CA ALA A 477 -12.57 15.38 -21.87
C ALA A 477 -11.61 14.22 -22.11
N ARG A 478 -12.01 13.26 -22.91
CA ARG A 478 -11.18 12.06 -23.23
C ARG A 478 -9.92 12.41 -24.01
N SER A 479 -9.94 13.49 -24.77
CA SER A 479 -8.85 13.95 -25.62
C SER A 479 -8.86 15.46 -25.74
N ILE A 480 -7.70 16.06 -25.97
CA ILE A 480 -7.56 17.48 -26.32
C ILE A 480 -8.34 17.90 -27.57
N TYR A 481 -8.66 16.95 -28.43
CA TYR A 481 -9.45 17.18 -29.66
C TYR A 481 -10.97 17.13 -29.45
N SER A 482 -11.41 16.70 -28.26
CA SER A 482 -12.83 16.56 -27.91
C SER A 482 -13.27 17.48 -26.78
N ILE A 483 -12.62 18.63 -26.63
CA ILE A 483 -12.95 19.63 -25.60
C ILE A 483 -14.18 20.42 -26.04
N ASP A 484 -15.19 20.46 -25.16
CA ASP A 484 -16.42 21.24 -25.32
C ASP A 484 -16.58 22.23 -24.15
N LYS A 485 -17.60 23.11 -24.21
CA LYS A 485 -17.80 24.25 -23.30
C LYS A 485 -17.98 23.87 -21.82
N ASP A 486 -18.40 22.63 -21.55
CA ASP A 486 -18.74 22.19 -20.20
C ASP A 486 -17.59 21.45 -19.49
N TYR A 487 -16.54 21.07 -20.23
CA TYR A 487 -15.42 20.34 -19.66
C TYR A 487 -14.59 21.18 -18.71
N THR A 488 -14.23 20.61 -17.57
CA THR A 488 -13.38 21.22 -16.55
C THR A 488 -11.92 20.77 -16.68
N HIS A 489 -11.71 19.54 -17.15
CA HIS A 489 -10.40 18.91 -17.33
C HIS A 489 -10.32 18.18 -18.66
N SER A 490 -9.10 17.84 -19.06
CA SER A 490 -8.83 16.95 -20.17
C SER A 490 -7.77 15.92 -19.81
N GLU A 491 -7.93 14.70 -20.31
CA GLU A 491 -6.85 13.71 -20.28
C GLU A 491 -5.62 14.27 -21.02
N ILE A 492 -4.42 13.99 -20.48
CA ILE A 492 -3.18 14.31 -21.18
C ILE A 492 -3.07 13.44 -22.43
N HIS A 493 -3.33 12.13 -22.29
CA HIS A 493 -3.50 11.22 -23.40
C HIS A 493 -4.32 9.99 -22.95
N PRO A 494 -5.27 9.47 -23.75
CA PRO A 494 -6.13 8.35 -23.34
C PRO A 494 -5.35 7.06 -23.02
N THR A 495 -4.21 6.82 -23.68
CA THR A 495 -3.38 5.62 -23.45
C THR A 495 -2.70 5.61 -22.09
N LEU A 496 -2.66 6.74 -21.37
CA LEU A 496 -2.06 6.81 -20.02
C LEU A 496 -2.81 6.00 -18.97
N MET A 497 -3.98 5.47 -19.30
CA MET A 497 -4.69 4.49 -18.46
C MET A 497 -3.97 3.12 -18.42
N LEU A 498 -3.05 2.85 -19.35
CA LEU A 498 -2.30 1.61 -19.43
C LEU A 498 -1.06 1.65 -18.52
N SER A 499 -0.60 0.48 -18.09
CA SER A 499 0.64 0.31 -17.32
C SER A 499 1.88 0.40 -18.20
N ALA A 500 3.05 0.45 -17.58
CA ALA A 500 4.34 0.46 -18.28
C ALA A 500 4.54 -0.75 -19.21
N VAL A 501 4.00 -1.91 -18.85
CA VAL A 501 4.07 -3.12 -19.69
C VAL A 501 3.06 -3.05 -20.83
N ALA A 502 1.81 -2.71 -20.52
CA ALA A 502 0.74 -2.66 -21.50
C ALA A 502 0.96 -1.59 -22.59
N LEU A 503 1.64 -0.50 -22.27
CA LEU A 503 2.02 0.55 -23.23
C LEU A 503 3.00 0.09 -24.33
N ASN A 504 3.63 -1.06 -24.17
CA ASN A 504 4.50 -1.63 -25.22
C ASN A 504 3.74 -2.50 -26.22
N ILE A 505 2.44 -2.74 -26.03
CA ILE A 505 1.60 -3.48 -26.97
C ILE A 505 1.21 -2.53 -28.12
N PRO A 506 1.57 -2.85 -29.38
CA PRO A 506 1.12 -2.07 -30.52
C PRO A 506 -0.37 -2.25 -30.74
N PHE A 507 -1.11 -1.16 -30.93
CA PHE A 507 -2.55 -1.15 -31.21
C PHE A 507 -3.37 -2.08 -30.30
N PRO A 508 -3.32 -1.88 -28.94
CA PRO A 508 -4.01 -2.78 -28.02
C PRO A 508 -5.53 -2.79 -28.22
N GLU A 509 -6.08 -1.70 -28.75
CA GLU A 509 -7.50 -1.57 -29.11
C GLU A 509 -7.94 -2.45 -30.28
N HIS A 510 -7.03 -2.91 -31.11
CA HIS A 510 -7.30 -3.83 -32.21
C HIS A 510 -7.28 -5.31 -31.79
N SER A 511 -6.80 -5.62 -30.60
CA SER A 511 -6.75 -6.97 -30.06
C SER A 511 -7.90 -7.21 -29.08
N GLN A 512 -8.31 -8.47 -28.96
CA GLN A 512 -9.26 -8.87 -27.91
C GLN A 512 -8.60 -8.71 -26.54
N TYR A 513 -9.38 -8.36 -25.51
CA TYR A 513 -8.92 -8.15 -24.15
C TYR A 513 -8.03 -9.30 -23.59
N PRO A 514 -8.41 -10.60 -23.70
CA PRO A 514 -7.59 -11.69 -23.20
C PRO A 514 -6.19 -11.72 -23.84
N ARG A 515 -6.06 -11.32 -25.11
CA ARG A 515 -4.79 -11.33 -25.83
C ARG A 515 -3.85 -10.25 -25.32
N ASN A 516 -4.37 -9.10 -24.93
CA ASN A 516 -3.58 -8.06 -24.27
C ASN A 516 -3.11 -8.53 -22.87
N VAL A 517 -3.96 -9.24 -22.14
CA VAL A 517 -3.59 -9.84 -20.85
C VAL A 517 -2.44 -10.84 -21.02
N PHE A 518 -2.54 -11.77 -21.99
CA PHE A 518 -1.46 -12.72 -22.29
C PHE A 518 -0.18 -12.04 -22.72
N SER A 519 -0.24 -11.00 -23.55
CA SER A 519 0.93 -10.23 -23.95
C SER A 519 1.65 -9.60 -22.75
N CYS A 520 0.90 -8.98 -21.84
CA CYS A 520 1.45 -8.43 -20.60
C CYS A 520 2.11 -9.52 -19.73
N GLN A 521 1.50 -10.68 -19.61
CA GLN A 521 2.02 -11.80 -18.81
C GLN A 521 3.29 -12.38 -19.41
N GLN A 522 3.32 -12.61 -20.71
CA GLN A 522 4.46 -13.17 -21.44
C GLN A 522 5.65 -12.23 -21.45
N THR A 523 5.44 -10.91 -21.56
CA THR A 523 6.51 -9.92 -21.53
C THR A 523 7.35 -10.02 -20.25
N LYS A 524 6.75 -10.33 -19.13
CA LYS A 524 7.45 -10.48 -17.84
C LYS A 524 8.27 -11.76 -17.74
N GLN A 525 8.03 -12.73 -18.61
CA GLN A 525 8.68 -14.03 -18.66
C GLN A 525 9.64 -14.17 -19.83
N ALA A 526 9.73 -13.19 -20.73
CA ALA A 526 10.60 -13.20 -21.87
C ALA A 526 12.07 -13.18 -21.43
N ILE A 527 12.96 -13.81 -22.23
CA ILE A 527 14.39 -13.77 -22.03
C ILE A 527 14.98 -12.64 -22.87
N GLY A 528 15.81 -11.80 -22.26
CA GLY A 528 16.48 -10.69 -22.89
C GLY A 528 17.68 -10.21 -22.07
N VAL A 529 17.96 -8.93 -22.06
CA VAL A 529 18.94 -8.30 -21.16
C VAL A 529 18.16 -7.64 -20.02
N TYR A 530 18.11 -8.27 -18.85
CA TYR A 530 17.32 -7.81 -17.73
C TYR A 530 17.92 -6.64 -16.96
N SER A 531 19.24 -6.43 -17.08
CA SER A 531 19.97 -5.34 -16.43
C SER A 531 21.23 -5.01 -17.22
N SER A 532 21.58 -3.73 -17.31
CA SER A 532 22.85 -3.29 -17.91
C SER A 532 24.07 -3.78 -17.14
N ALA A 533 23.94 -3.95 -15.83
CA ALA A 533 25.02 -4.37 -14.93
C ALA A 533 25.03 -5.89 -14.65
N TYR A 534 24.47 -6.72 -15.52
CA TYR A 534 24.35 -8.17 -15.28
C TYR A 534 25.70 -8.84 -15.02
N ASN A 535 26.80 -8.32 -15.57
CA ASN A 535 28.16 -8.86 -15.36
C ASN A 535 28.64 -8.76 -13.91
N THR A 536 28.19 -7.75 -13.17
CA THR A 536 28.60 -7.50 -11.78
C THR A 536 27.61 -8.05 -10.76
N ARG A 537 26.41 -8.43 -11.18
CA ARG A 537 25.36 -8.92 -10.31
C ARG A 537 25.54 -10.39 -9.97
N PHE A 538 25.14 -10.76 -8.73
CA PHE A 538 25.07 -12.13 -8.23
C PHE A 538 23.62 -12.50 -7.88
N ASP A 539 22.73 -12.42 -8.87
CA ASP A 539 21.36 -12.87 -8.70
C ASP A 539 21.29 -14.39 -8.52
N THR A 540 20.31 -14.90 -7.80
CA THR A 540 20.15 -16.36 -7.57
C THR A 540 20.11 -17.13 -8.87
N PHE A 541 19.39 -16.62 -9.86
CA PHE A 541 19.44 -17.08 -11.25
C PHE A 541 19.19 -15.91 -12.19
N ALA A 542 19.73 -16.00 -13.39
CA ALA A 542 19.53 -15.00 -14.44
C ALA A 542 19.63 -15.64 -15.81
N HIS A 543 18.88 -15.10 -16.76
CA HIS A 543 18.94 -15.49 -18.16
C HIS A 543 19.28 -14.27 -19.00
N ILE A 544 20.24 -14.41 -19.90
CA ILE A 544 20.65 -13.35 -20.84
C ILE A 544 20.55 -13.90 -22.25
N LEU A 545 19.84 -13.20 -23.12
CA LEU A 545 19.78 -13.51 -24.55
C LEU A 545 21.06 -13.03 -25.22
N ASN A 546 21.75 -13.92 -25.98
CA ASN A 546 23.05 -13.59 -26.54
C ASN A 546 22.95 -12.59 -27.71
N TYR A 547 21.91 -12.68 -28.52
CA TYR A 547 21.72 -11.84 -29.72
C TYR A 547 20.36 -11.14 -29.68
N PRO A 548 20.08 -10.27 -28.67
CA PRO A 548 18.84 -9.58 -28.58
C PRO A 548 18.67 -8.53 -29.67
N GLN A 549 17.46 -8.32 -30.16
CA GLN A 549 17.16 -7.37 -31.22
C GLN A 549 16.09 -6.39 -30.77
N LYS A 550 16.18 -5.14 -31.23
CA LYS A 550 15.10 -4.17 -31.06
C LYS A 550 13.88 -4.60 -31.85
N PRO A 551 12.65 -4.51 -31.31
CA PRO A 551 11.45 -4.87 -32.04
C PRO A 551 11.30 -3.96 -33.28
N LEU A 552 10.86 -4.53 -34.41
CA LEU A 552 10.54 -3.79 -35.63
C LEU A 552 9.33 -2.87 -35.44
N VAL A 553 8.30 -3.38 -34.74
CA VAL A 553 7.10 -2.62 -34.42
C VAL A 553 7.14 -2.22 -32.96
N THR A 554 7.00 -0.93 -32.69
CA THR A 554 7.11 -0.36 -31.36
C THR A 554 6.07 0.71 -31.14
N THR A 555 5.87 1.09 -29.87
CA THR A 555 4.99 2.18 -29.46
C THR A 555 5.76 3.47 -29.19
N LYS A 556 5.04 4.57 -29.09
CA LYS A 556 5.57 5.89 -28.68
C LYS A 556 6.31 5.84 -27.34
N TYR A 557 5.88 4.94 -26.44
CA TYR A 557 6.31 4.86 -25.04
C TYR A 557 7.59 4.05 -24.83
N LYS A 558 8.11 3.39 -25.84
CA LYS A 558 9.35 2.60 -25.75
C LYS A 558 10.54 3.40 -25.21
N LYS A 559 10.60 4.70 -25.49
CA LYS A 559 11.65 5.60 -25.00
C LYS A 559 11.61 5.77 -23.48
N TYR A 560 10.43 5.66 -22.88
CA TYR A 560 10.22 5.84 -21.44
C TYR A 560 10.35 4.53 -20.67
N THR A 561 10.24 3.39 -21.36
CA THR A 561 10.35 2.05 -20.77
C THR A 561 11.71 1.40 -21.01
N ASP A 562 12.65 2.09 -21.65
CA ASP A 562 14.03 1.64 -21.97
C ASP A 562 14.12 0.30 -22.74
N VAL A 563 13.04 -0.11 -23.42
CA VAL A 563 13.00 -1.36 -24.21
C VAL A 563 14.03 -1.36 -25.32
N ASP A 564 14.36 -0.20 -25.87
CA ASP A 564 15.40 -0.06 -26.90
C ASP A 564 16.82 -0.32 -26.37
N LYS A 565 17.07 -0.03 -25.09
CA LYS A 565 18.37 -0.23 -24.45
C LYS A 565 18.55 -1.65 -23.93
N LEU A 566 17.45 -2.25 -23.45
CA LEU A 566 17.41 -3.59 -22.85
C LEU A 566 16.39 -4.47 -23.58
N PRO A 567 16.64 -4.84 -24.84
CA PRO A 567 15.72 -5.63 -25.65
C PRO A 567 15.53 -7.06 -25.08
N TYR A 568 14.36 -7.63 -25.29
CA TYR A 568 13.95 -8.92 -24.73
C TYR A 568 13.36 -9.87 -25.78
N GLY A 569 13.95 -9.92 -26.95
CA GLY A 569 13.50 -10.80 -28.03
C GLY A 569 14.33 -10.71 -29.29
N VAL A 570 13.87 -11.39 -30.32
CA VAL A 570 14.44 -11.38 -31.67
C VAL A 570 13.32 -11.15 -32.68
N ASN A 571 13.64 -10.57 -33.83
CA ASN A 571 12.71 -10.43 -34.95
C ASN A 571 12.76 -11.70 -35.79
N ALA A 572 11.82 -12.61 -35.57
CA ALA A 572 11.74 -13.87 -36.27
C ALA A 572 10.81 -13.80 -37.50
N ILE A 573 11.13 -14.50 -38.56
CA ILE A 573 10.22 -14.75 -39.68
C ILE A 573 9.27 -15.87 -39.27
N VAL A 574 7.99 -15.58 -39.19
CA VAL A 574 6.95 -16.51 -38.73
C VAL A 574 6.03 -16.86 -39.88
N ALA A 575 5.91 -18.14 -40.20
CA ALA A 575 4.90 -18.67 -41.09
C ALA A 575 3.72 -19.20 -40.28
N ILE A 576 2.52 -18.67 -40.52
CA ILE A 576 1.30 -19.15 -39.88
C ILE A 576 0.65 -20.16 -40.83
N ALA A 577 0.97 -21.43 -40.64
CA ALA A 577 0.50 -22.52 -41.44
C ALA A 577 0.50 -23.82 -40.65
N SER A 578 -0.40 -24.76 -41.02
CA SER A 578 -0.28 -26.12 -40.55
C SER A 578 0.86 -26.83 -41.29
N TYR A 579 1.77 -27.45 -40.56
CA TYR A 579 2.90 -28.15 -41.15
C TYR A 579 3.13 -29.49 -40.46
N THR A 580 2.93 -30.60 -41.22
CA THR A 580 3.16 -31.98 -40.75
C THR A 580 2.38 -32.40 -39.47
N GLY A 581 1.50 -31.57 -38.95
CA GLY A 581 0.74 -31.81 -37.72
C GLY A 581 1.49 -31.61 -36.40
N TYR A 582 2.80 -31.32 -36.43
CA TYR A 582 3.60 -31.15 -35.23
C TYR A 582 3.50 -29.74 -34.60
N ASN A 583 2.81 -28.82 -35.23
CA ASN A 583 2.55 -27.45 -34.71
C ASN A 583 1.08 -27.23 -34.31
N GLN A 584 0.37 -28.31 -33.94
CA GLN A 584 -1.01 -28.21 -33.44
C GLN A 584 -1.04 -27.71 -31.99
N GLU A 585 -2.16 -27.09 -31.60
CA GLU A 585 -2.47 -26.68 -30.22
C GLU A 585 -1.31 -25.88 -29.55
N ASP A 586 -0.95 -24.75 -30.12
CA ASP A 586 0.13 -23.85 -29.64
C ASP A 586 1.56 -24.44 -29.74
N SER A 587 1.76 -25.59 -30.36
CA SER A 587 3.06 -26.11 -30.68
C SER A 587 3.78 -25.29 -31.72
N LEU A 588 5.09 -25.18 -31.62
CA LEU A 588 5.94 -24.45 -32.54
C LEU A 588 6.93 -25.37 -33.23
N MET A 589 7.14 -25.13 -34.51
CA MET A 589 8.24 -25.73 -35.25
C MET A 589 9.30 -24.65 -35.56
N LEU A 590 10.55 -24.94 -35.25
CA LEU A 590 11.66 -24.03 -35.45
C LEU A 590 12.61 -24.58 -36.52
N ASN A 591 13.19 -23.68 -37.28
CA ASN A 591 14.21 -24.05 -38.25
C ASN A 591 15.52 -24.42 -37.51
N LYS A 592 15.95 -25.69 -37.68
CA LYS A 592 17.14 -26.24 -37.01
C LYS A 592 18.42 -25.44 -37.27
N THR A 593 18.66 -25.07 -38.53
CA THR A 593 19.88 -24.31 -38.87
C THR A 593 19.87 -22.89 -38.34
N SER A 594 18.72 -22.28 -38.15
CA SER A 594 18.60 -20.97 -37.48
C SER A 594 18.98 -21.08 -36.00
N ILE A 595 18.57 -22.16 -35.31
CA ILE A 595 18.97 -22.42 -33.93
C ILE A 595 20.48 -22.69 -33.83
N GLU A 596 21.02 -23.51 -34.73
CA GLU A 596 22.47 -23.82 -34.80
C GLU A 596 23.29 -22.54 -35.05
N ARG A 597 22.75 -21.55 -35.74
CA ARG A 597 23.40 -20.23 -35.97
C ARG A 597 23.26 -19.28 -34.78
N GLY A 598 22.57 -19.68 -33.69
CA GLY A 598 22.46 -18.94 -32.45
C GLY A 598 21.09 -18.25 -32.17
N MET A 599 20.05 -18.54 -32.97
CA MET A 599 18.71 -18.02 -32.67
C MET A 599 18.25 -18.56 -31.32
N PHE A 600 17.78 -17.65 -30.42
CA PHE A 600 17.37 -17.93 -29.04
C PHE A 600 18.47 -18.47 -28.11
N ASN A 601 19.74 -18.48 -28.54
CA ASN A 601 20.84 -18.89 -27.69
C ASN A 601 20.93 -17.92 -26.48
N SER A 602 21.00 -18.49 -25.27
CA SER A 602 20.99 -17.72 -24.03
C SER A 602 22.06 -18.21 -23.04
N LEU A 603 22.49 -17.32 -22.17
CA LEU A 603 23.33 -17.63 -21.02
C LEU A 603 22.46 -17.77 -19.78
N TYR A 604 22.68 -18.85 -19.06
CA TYR A 604 22.08 -19.05 -17.74
C TYR A 604 23.15 -18.86 -16.68
N TYR A 605 22.91 -17.93 -15.76
CA TYR A 605 23.73 -17.70 -14.58
C TYR A 605 23.03 -18.20 -13.33
N ARG A 606 23.79 -18.83 -12.45
CA ARG A 606 23.34 -19.20 -11.13
C ARG A 606 24.40 -18.84 -10.09
N SER A 607 24.00 -18.16 -9.05
CA SER A 607 24.90 -17.78 -7.95
C SER A 607 24.60 -18.64 -6.72
N TYR A 608 25.67 -19.02 -6.06
CA TYR A 608 25.66 -19.72 -4.78
C TYR A 608 26.40 -18.84 -3.79
N SER A 609 25.86 -18.70 -2.59
CA SER A 609 26.50 -17.94 -1.50
C SER A 609 26.62 -18.80 -0.26
N ASP A 610 27.67 -18.56 0.49
CA ASP A 610 27.86 -19.18 1.80
C ASP A 610 28.65 -18.25 2.72
N ASP A 611 28.47 -18.40 4.04
CA ASP A 611 29.07 -17.55 5.05
C ASP A 611 29.85 -18.38 6.05
N GLU A 612 30.95 -17.84 6.59
CA GLU A 612 31.61 -18.37 7.78
C GLU A 612 30.74 -18.10 9.01
N SER A 613 30.86 -18.97 10.02
CA SER A 613 30.19 -18.78 11.30
C SER A 613 31.09 -19.15 12.47
N GLU A 614 30.87 -18.48 13.59
CA GLU A 614 31.55 -18.78 14.86
C GLU A 614 30.52 -18.73 15.99
N GLU A 615 30.21 -19.88 16.56
CA GLU A 615 29.24 -20.02 17.64
C GLU A 615 29.71 -21.05 18.67
N GLY A 616 29.72 -20.64 19.95
CA GLY A 616 29.90 -21.55 21.09
C GLY A 616 31.21 -22.36 21.08
N GLY A 617 32.32 -21.77 20.64
CA GLY A 617 33.61 -22.46 20.54
C GLY A 617 33.77 -23.36 19.29
N LYS A 618 32.79 -23.34 18.38
CA LYS A 618 32.88 -23.97 17.07
C LYS A 618 33.08 -22.90 16.02
N ARG A 619 34.06 -23.10 15.15
CA ARG A 619 34.35 -22.21 14.04
C ARG A 619 34.16 -22.94 12.72
N VAL A 620 33.42 -22.32 11.80
CA VAL A 620 33.21 -22.84 10.45
C VAL A 620 33.79 -21.83 9.48
N TYR A 621 34.87 -22.17 8.80
CA TYR A 621 35.58 -21.27 7.89
C TYR A 621 35.86 -21.91 6.53
N PHE A 622 36.10 -21.06 5.51
CA PHE A 622 36.43 -21.52 4.17
C PHE A 622 37.82 -22.11 4.10
N GLY A 623 37.95 -23.30 3.52
CA GLY A 623 39.22 -23.97 3.34
C GLY A 623 39.15 -25.18 2.41
N ASN A 624 40.27 -25.54 1.80
CA ASN A 624 40.33 -26.73 0.98
C ASN A 624 40.66 -27.97 1.84
N PRO A 625 39.82 -29.00 1.82
CA PRO A 625 40.04 -30.23 2.59
C PRO A 625 41.32 -30.99 2.26
N GLU A 626 41.89 -30.78 1.07
CA GLU A 626 43.12 -31.42 0.64
C GLU A 626 44.34 -30.95 1.45
N ASN A 627 44.26 -29.76 2.05
CA ASN A 627 45.32 -29.19 2.89
C ASN A 627 45.39 -29.78 4.29
N PHE A 628 44.46 -30.72 4.66
CA PHE A 628 44.32 -31.28 6.00
C PHE A 628 44.31 -32.81 5.92
N ASN A 629 45.23 -33.48 6.62
CA ASN A 629 45.38 -34.94 6.56
C ASN A 629 44.35 -35.72 7.42
N ASP A 630 43.79 -35.08 8.46
CA ASP A 630 42.98 -35.75 9.51
C ASP A 630 41.46 -35.49 9.40
N ILE A 631 40.98 -34.92 8.28
CA ILE A 631 39.59 -34.60 8.09
C ILE A 631 38.84 -35.69 7.37
N LYS A 632 37.67 -36.11 7.92
CA LYS A 632 36.74 -36.98 7.22
C LYS A 632 36.16 -36.24 5.99
N LYS A 633 36.51 -36.75 4.81
CA LYS A 633 35.97 -36.30 3.51
C LYS A 633 34.72 -37.11 3.14
N SER A 634 33.80 -36.47 2.40
CA SER A 634 32.66 -37.18 1.82
C SER A 634 33.16 -37.94 0.58
N ASP A 635 32.84 -39.24 0.46
CA ASP A 635 33.17 -40.04 -0.72
C ASP A 635 32.39 -39.65 -1.97
N ILE A 636 31.31 -38.86 -1.81
CA ILE A 636 30.40 -38.46 -2.90
C ILE A 636 30.81 -37.13 -3.54
N VAL A 637 31.58 -36.26 -2.82
CA VAL A 637 31.90 -34.91 -3.25
C VAL A 637 33.37 -34.83 -3.70
N ASN A 638 33.57 -34.32 -4.91
CA ASN A 638 34.90 -34.11 -5.47
C ASN A 638 35.42 -32.70 -5.14
N PHE A 639 36.57 -32.59 -4.46
CA PHE A 639 37.20 -31.34 -4.06
C PHE A 639 38.36 -30.89 -4.93
N ASN A 640 38.75 -31.69 -5.95
CA ASN A 640 39.94 -31.47 -6.77
C ASN A 640 39.96 -30.14 -7.57
N LYS A 641 38.78 -29.54 -7.78
CA LYS A 641 38.63 -28.28 -8.55
C LYS A 641 38.70 -27.03 -7.68
N LEU A 642 38.87 -27.20 -6.37
CA LEU A 642 39.02 -26.08 -5.45
C LEU A 642 40.42 -25.49 -5.45
N ASP A 643 40.49 -24.20 -5.18
CA ASP A 643 41.76 -23.50 -4.87
C ASP A 643 42.19 -23.77 -3.41
N LYS A 644 43.33 -23.22 -3.00
CA LYS A 644 43.86 -23.33 -1.63
C LYS A 644 42.92 -22.69 -0.56
N HIS A 645 42.02 -21.83 -0.98
CA HIS A 645 41.07 -21.15 -0.09
C HIS A 645 39.70 -21.82 0.01
N GLY A 646 39.49 -22.92 -0.72
CA GLY A 646 38.23 -23.68 -0.66
C GLY A 646 37.15 -23.20 -1.67
N PHE A 647 37.55 -22.48 -2.74
CA PHE A 647 36.65 -22.03 -3.80
C PHE A 647 37.00 -22.67 -5.14
N ALA A 648 35.99 -22.98 -5.95
CA ALA A 648 36.20 -23.49 -7.28
C ALA A 648 36.94 -22.44 -8.16
N LYS A 649 37.93 -22.86 -8.91
CA LYS A 649 38.75 -21.97 -9.76
C LYS A 649 37.89 -21.39 -10.90
N GLU A 650 38.00 -20.07 -11.13
CA GLU A 650 37.36 -19.42 -12.27
C GLU A 650 37.78 -20.07 -13.59
N GLY A 651 36.83 -20.25 -14.51
CA GLY A 651 37.02 -20.92 -15.79
C GLY A 651 36.95 -22.46 -15.74
N SER A 652 36.89 -23.07 -14.55
CA SER A 652 36.76 -24.53 -14.43
C SER A 652 35.34 -25.00 -14.77
N ASN A 653 35.26 -26.15 -15.46
CA ASN A 653 33.97 -26.81 -15.70
C ASN A 653 33.60 -27.65 -14.47
N VAL A 654 32.44 -27.45 -13.93
CA VAL A 654 31.95 -28.10 -12.72
C VAL A 654 30.64 -28.87 -12.98
N THR A 655 30.53 -30.03 -12.34
CA THR A 655 29.36 -30.92 -12.38
C THR A 655 28.69 -30.95 -11.00
N HIS A 656 27.60 -31.69 -10.89
CA HIS A 656 26.85 -31.81 -9.61
C HIS A 656 27.64 -32.45 -8.47
N ASP A 657 28.68 -33.27 -8.79
CA ASP A 657 29.53 -33.90 -7.80
C ASP A 657 30.72 -33.04 -7.35
N ASP A 658 30.97 -31.92 -8.05
CA ASP A 658 32.09 -31.05 -7.73
C ASP A 658 31.66 -30.00 -6.67
N ALA A 659 32.48 -29.88 -5.62
CA ALA A 659 32.32 -28.80 -4.64
C ALA A 659 32.75 -27.48 -5.31
N ILE A 660 31.91 -26.45 -5.11
CA ILE A 660 32.19 -25.08 -5.55
C ILE A 660 32.63 -24.16 -4.41
N ILE A 661 32.14 -24.46 -3.18
CA ILE A 661 32.54 -23.82 -1.94
C ILE A 661 32.74 -24.91 -0.91
N SER A 662 33.84 -24.95 -0.18
CA SER A 662 34.06 -25.86 0.94
C SER A 662 34.33 -25.13 2.23
N LYS A 663 33.82 -25.68 3.32
CA LYS A 663 33.98 -25.16 4.67
C LYS A 663 34.50 -26.25 5.60
N ILE A 664 35.37 -25.87 6.51
CA ILE A 664 35.97 -26.74 7.53
C ILE A 664 35.36 -26.38 8.86
N ASN A 665 34.87 -27.39 9.57
CA ASN A 665 34.36 -27.24 10.92
C ASN A 665 35.46 -27.55 11.94
N GLU A 666 35.84 -26.56 12.72
CA GLU A 666 36.85 -26.65 13.78
C GLU A 666 36.14 -26.52 15.13
N SER A 667 36.44 -27.39 16.09
CA SER A 667 36.03 -27.23 17.49
C SER A 667 37.25 -27.15 18.39
N PHE A 668 37.15 -26.35 19.43
CA PHE A 668 38.20 -26.14 20.41
C PHE A 668 37.76 -26.68 21.78
N ASN A 669 38.34 -27.80 22.20
CA ASN A 669 38.15 -28.43 23.51
C ASN A 669 39.47 -28.62 24.24
N GLY A 670 40.34 -27.57 24.26
CA GLY A 670 41.71 -27.65 24.74
C GLY A 670 42.73 -27.94 23.66
N GLU A 671 42.35 -28.74 22.64
CA GLU A 671 43.08 -28.95 21.41
C GLU A 671 42.19 -28.63 20.22
N ARG A 672 42.78 -28.23 19.08
CA ARG A 672 42.03 -27.98 17.83
C ARG A 672 41.69 -29.30 17.19
N VAL A 673 40.38 -29.61 17.11
CA VAL A 673 39.88 -30.81 16.46
C VAL A 673 39.10 -30.41 15.20
N TYR A 674 39.52 -30.89 14.04
CA TYR A 674 38.83 -30.72 12.78
C TYR A 674 37.79 -31.82 12.61
N ASN A 675 36.51 -31.49 12.73
CA ASN A 675 35.46 -32.52 12.81
C ASN A 675 34.93 -32.98 11.46
N ASN A 676 34.58 -32.04 10.58
CA ASN A 676 33.93 -32.35 9.31
C ASN A 676 34.19 -31.28 8.26
N VAL A 677 34.06 -31.71 6.98
CA VAL A 677 34.05 -30.82 5.81
C VAL A 677 32.66 -30.77 5.23
N SER A 678 32.13 -29.59 5.00
CA SER A 678 30.92 -29.37 4.19
C SER A 678 31.26 -28.80 2.84
N GLY A 679 30.91 -29.52 1.75
CA GLY A 679 31.06 -29.04 0.38
C GLY A 679 29.70 -28.60 -0.17
N LYS A 680 29.61 -27.36 -0.63
CA LYS A 680 28.43 -26.88 -1.37
C LYS A 680 28.63 -27.19 -2.84
N CYS A 681 27.79 -28.07 -3.38
CA CYS A 681 27.81 -28.49 -4.79
C CYS A 681 26.73 -27.75 -5.57
N ILE A 682 26.82 -27.77 -6.89
CA ILE A 682 25.74 -27.30 -7.76
C ILE A 682 24.57 -28.26 -7.71
N LYS A 683 23.35 -27.78 -8.04
CA LYS A 683 22.15 -28.64 -8.03
C LYS A 683 22.29 -29.81 -9.00
N PHE A 684 21.75 -30.96 -8.61
CA PHE A 684 21.68 -32.19 -9.40
C PHE A 684 21.20 -31.89 -10.84
N SER A 685 21.72 -32.62 -11.83
CA SER A 685 21.45 -32.46 -13.26
C SER A 685 21.96 -31.18 -13.92
N THR A 686 22.76 -30.38 -13.24
CA THR A 686 23.34 -29.16 -13.81
C THR A 686 24.85 -29.35 -14.02
N SER A 687 25.38 -28.70 -15.04
CA SER A 687 26.82 -28.53 -15.27
C SER A 687 27.06 -27.11 -15.76
N GLY A 688 28.22 -26.56 -15.56
CA GLY A 688 28.52 -25.21 -16.00
C GLY A 688 29.98 -24.83 -15.77
N ILE A 689 30.32 -23.62 -16.16
CA ILE A 689 31.66 -23.04 -16.00
C ILE A 689 31.59 -22.05 -14.84
N VAL A 690 32.56 -22.10 -13.94
CA VAL A 690 32.74 -21.09 -12.89
C VAL A 690 33.07 -19.74 -13.55
N ASP A 691 32.15 -18.81 -13.47
CA ASP A 691 32.24 -17.52 -14.14
C ASP A 691 32.97 -16.48 -13.28
N LYS A 692 32.61 -16.41 -12.00
CA LYS A 692 33.18 -15.43 -11.08
C LYS A 692 33.07 -15.89 -9.61
N VAL A 693 34.16 -15.61 -8.87
CA VAL A 693 34.19 -15.84 -7.41
C VAL A 693 34.49 -14.52 -6.71
N VAL A 694 33.64 -14.18 -5.70
CA VAL A 694 33.83 -12.98 -4.89
C VAL A 694 33.76 -13.33 -3.43
N VAL A 695 34.74 -12.89 -2.68
CA VAL A 695 34.81 -13.04 -1.22
C VAL A 695 34.74 -11.66 -0.59
N THR A 696 33.79 -11.48 0.32
CA THR A 696 33.55 -10.23 1.06
C THR A 696 33.54 -10.52 2.56
N LYS A 697 33.45 -9.51 3.39
CA LYS A 697 33.20 -9.63 4.82
C LYS A 697 31.76 -9.23 5.11
N ASN A 698 31.08 -10.00 5.98
CA ASN A 698 29.76 -9.68 6.48
C ASN A 698 29.81 -8.67 7.66
N SER A 699 28.65 -8.32 8.24
CA SER A 699 28.54 -7.43 9.39
C SER A 699 29.34 -7.90 10.61
N ASP A 700 29.52 -9.20 10.78
CA ASP A 700 30.22 -9.82 11.91
C ASP A 700 31.74 -9.98 11.64
N ASN A 701 32.24 -9.33 10.57
CA ASN A 701 33.63 -9.39 10.12
C ASN A 701 34.10 -10.80 9.67
N LEU A 702 33.15 -11.74 9.50
CA LEU A 702 33.37 -13.07 8.95
C LEU A 702 33.33 -13.03 7.42
N ARG A 703 34.03 -13.97 6.75
CA ARG A 703 34.03 -14.03 5.28
C ARG A 703 32.72 -14.56 4.75
N SER A 704 32.20 -13.90 3.71
CA SER A 704 31.06 -14.31 2.89
C SER A 704 31.54 -14.53 1.45
N ALA A 705 31.26 -15.67 0.88
CA ALA A 705 31.67 -16.03 -0.48
C ALA A 705 30.48 -16.17 -1.41
N LYS A 706 30.63 -15.70 -2.64
CA LYS A 706 29.64 -15.87 -3.73
C LYS A 706 30.34 -16.43 -4.95
N VAL A 707 29.81 -17.55 -5.47
CA VAL A 707 30.30 -18.20 -6.68
C VAL A 707 29.21 -18.19 -7.73
N ARG A 708 29.49 -17.65 -8.90
CA ARG A 708 28.58 -17.60 -10.04
C ARG A 708 28.99 -18.65 -11.10
N ILE A 709 28.01 -19.47 -11.47
CA ILE A 709 28.16 -20.51 -12.51
C ILE A 709 27.45 -20.05 -13.77
N ARG A 710 28.07 -20.22 -14.92
CA ARG A 710 27.56 -19.92 -16.25
C ARG A 710 27.31 -21.19 -17.04
N LYS A 711 26.18 -21.25 -17.75
CA LYS A 711 25.85 -22.33 -18.69
C LYS A 711 25.21 -21.73 -19.94
N ASN A 712 25.63 -22.22 -21.11
CA ASN A 712 24.95 -21.93 -22.37
C ASN A 712 23.72 -22.81 -22.51
N LYS A 713 22.60 -22.22 -22.93
CA LYS A 713 21.32 -22.87 -23.21
C LYS A 713 20.83 -22.52 -24.62
#